data_e5e666f0e637bacb6800e1d087ff6cd9
#
_entry.id   e5e666f0e637bacb6800e1d087ff6cd9
#
_cell.length_a   1.000
_cell.length_b   1.000
_cell.length_c   1.000
_cell.angle_alpha   90.00
_cell.angle_beta   90.00
_cell.angle_gamma   90.00
#
_symmetry.space_group_name_H-M   'P 1'
#
loop_
_entity.id
_entity.type
_entity.pdbx_description
1 polymer ?
#
loop_
_entity_poly.entity_id
_entity_poly.type
_entity_poly.pdbx_seq_one_letter_code
_entity_poly.pdbx_strand_id
1 'polypeptide(L)'
;MISRSTIDRVFETARVEEVIGEFVQLKKAGSNFKGLSPFTDEKSPSFMVSPVKQIWKDFSTGKGGNAVSFLMEHEHYSYPEAIKFLAKKYNIEIEETVQSDQEKEQMNERESMFLVSNFAKEYFHDILLNSTQGKAIGLSYFKERGFNENSIKKFDLGYCLDTWDSFTNEALKKGYDIKYLASTGVTIVREKKQFDRFKGRVMFPIHSMSGRILGFGGRTLSSDKKTAKYVNSPESDIYHKSKILYGIYQAKKEIAKQDNCYLVEGYTDVISFYQSGIENVVASSGTALTSDQIRLVHRLTKNITVLFDGDAAGIRASLRGIDLILEQGMNVKVVTFPDGDDPDSFAKKHSEASLREYLEESSQDFINFKVSLLMKDANNDPVKKAGLIRDIVTSISKIPDSIQREVYVQECSRIMEISERVLFSELAQLISKNSQDFKKNQQKEKQSFEVVKKQTEQLKEVNSLFILEREIIRILLLFGNQETDFIDFVEVEDEDGVIHLEKEKYTNQVSKELYLNLQDDEIEFSNEIFKSIYYEMIHQLNQEDKIEMETFINHSNTDISSIVTSILMDDEKYTLSDWKRKNIFVTESVEVLSKLVSDAILNLRRILIDKKIQQLINPSNGEAVQNIDLEMIQNYTELKKRLYNKLMRVV
;
A
#
# COMPACT_ATOMS: atom_id res chain seq x y z
N MET A 1 13.63 18.30 7.73
CA MET A 1 13.00 17.93 6.42
C MET A 1 13.87 18.49 5.30
N ILE A 2 13.85 17.83 4.13
CA ILE A 2 14.44 18.44 2.94
C ILE A 2 13.70 19.74 2.66
N SER A 3 14.42 20.84 2.38
CA SER A 3 13.78 22.13 2.12
C SER A 3 12.90 22.07 0.89
N ARG A 4 11.83 22.88 0.85
CA ARG A 4 10.94 22.94 -0.32
C ARG A 4 11.73 23.37 -1.56
N SER A 5 12.66 24.32 -1.41
CA SER A 5 13.54 24.75 -2.50
C SER A 5 14.39 23.61 -3.08
N THR A 6 14.91 22.72 -2.24
CA THR A 6 15.63 21.53 -2.71
C THR A 6 14.70 20.55 -3.43
N ILE A 7 13.48 20.32 -2.91
CA ILE A 7 12.49 19.44 -3.54
C ILE A 7 12.11 20.01 -4.92
N ASP A 8 11.81 21.29 -5.00
CA ASP A 8 11.44 21.97 -6.26
C ASP A 8 12.59 21.87 -7.27
N ARG A 9 13.85 22.14 -6.88
CA ARG A 9 15.04 21.97 -7.73
C ARG A 9 15.21 20.52 -8.23
N VAL A 10 14.91 19.52 -7.40
CA VAL A 10 14.95 18.11 -7.82
C VAL A 10 13.91 17.84 -8.89
N PHE A 11 12.67 18.32 -8.73
CA PHE A 11 11.62 18.15 -9.73
C PHE A 11 11.89 18.91 -11.03
N GLU A 12 12.45 20.11 -10.94
CA GLU A 12 12.83 20.90 -12.12
C GLU A 12 13.96 20.27 -12.93
N THR A 13 14.89 19.59 -12.25
CA THR A 13 16.09 19.04 -12.88
C THR A 13 15.92 17.59 -13.32
N ALA A 14 15.23 16.78 -12.53
CA ALA A 14 15.05 15.34 -12.81
C ALA A 14 14.12 15.13 -14.01
N ARG A 15 14.63 14.44 -15.04
CA ARG A 15 13.85 14.07 -16.21
C ARG A 15 13.32 12.65 -16.07
N VAL A 16 11.99 12.50 -16.15
CA VAL A 16 11.32 11.21 -15.92
C VAL A 16 11.83 10.13 -16.88
N GLU A 17 12.05 10.48 -18.16
CA GLU A 17 12.56 9.56 -19.15
C GLU A 17 14.02 9.11 -18.89
N GLU A 18 14.85 9.98 -18.31
CA GLU A 18 16.22 9.65 -17.94
C GLU A 18 16.27 8.77 -16.70
N VAL A 19 15.47 9.12 -15.68
CA VAL A 19 15.41 8.36 -14.44
C VAL A 19 14.89 6.96 -14.69
N ILE A 20 13.79 6.82 -15.41
CA ILE A 20 13.17 5.54 -15.71
C ILE A 20 14.00 4.73 -16.71
N GLY A 21 14.67 5.41 -17.66
CA GLY A 21 15.53 4.76 -18.65
C GLY A 21 16.71 3.96 -18.08
N GLU A 22 17.09 4.22 -16.81
CA GLU A 22 18.11 3.39 -16.12
C GLU A 22 17.58 2.04 -15.65
N PHE A 23 16.27 1.89 -15.53
CA PHE A 23 15.63 0.69 -15.00
C PHE A 23 14.80 -0.04 -16.05
N VAL A 24 14.27 0.68 -17.05
CA VAL A 24 13.34 0.17 -18.07
C VAL A 24 13.87 0.51 -19.45
N GLN A 25 13.90 -0.48 -20.34
CA GLN A 25 14.26 -0.24 -21.75
C GLN A 25 13.12 0.49 -22.47
N LEU A 26 13.27 1.79 -22.65
CA LEU A 26 12.29 2.67 -23.28
C LEU A 26 12.54 2.78 -24.79
N LYS A 27 11.46 2.71 -25.59
CA LYS A 27 11.47 2.95 -27.05
C LYS A 27 10.57 4.15 -27.36
N LYS A 28 11.03 5.03 -28.23
CA LYS A 28 10.28 6.23 -28.64
C LYS A 28 8.99 5.84 -29.39
N ALA A 29 7.88 6.44 -28.99
CA ALA A 29 6.55 6.24 -29.57
C ALA A 29 5.83 7.60 -29.70
N GLY A 30 6.05 8.30 -30.82
CA GLY A 30 5.58 9.68 -31.02
C GLY A 30 6.32 10.66 -30.10
N SER A 31 5.58 11.46 -29.35
CA SER A 31 6.10 12.38 -28.32
C SER A 31 6.48 11.66 -27.00
N ASN A 32 6.02 10.44 -26.81
CA ASN A 32 6.20 9.66 -25.59
C ASN A 32 7.20 8.52 -25.78
N PHE A 33 7.52 7.81 -24.69
CA PHE A 33 8.25 6.56 -24.70
C PHE A 33 7.36 5.41 -24.22
N LYS A 34 7.62 4.21 -24.74
CA LYS A 34 6.98 2.97 -24.32
C LYS A 34 8.02 1.91 -23.96
N GLY A 35 7.70 1.10 -22.95
CA GLY A 35 8.49 -0.05 -22.52
C GLY A 35 7.61 -1.19 -22.03
N LEU A 36 8.24 -2.32 -21.73
CA LEU A 36 7.57 -3.37 -20.97
C LEU A 36 7.42 -2.91 -19.51
N SER A 37 6.34 -3.31 -18.86
CA SER A 37 6.13 -2.99 -17.46
C SER A 37 7.26 -3.54 -16.58
N PRO A 38 7.87 -2.73 -15.70
CA PRO A 38 8.81 -3.22 -14.70
C PRO A 38 8.10 -3.85 -13.49
N PHE A 39 6.76 -3.83 -13.46
CA PHE A 39 5.94 -4.26 -12.34
C PHE A 39 5.20 -5.57 -12.61
N THR A 40 5.06 -5.98 -13.88
CA THR A 40 4.42 -7.24 -14.30
C THR A 40 5.18 -7.87 -15.45
N ASP A 41 5.08 -9.19 -15.59
CA ASP A 41 5.66 -9.91 -16.74
C ASP A 41 4.68 -9.82 -17.92
N GLU A 42 5.08 -9.13 -18.99
CA GLU A 42 4.23 -8.91 -20.17
C GLU A 42 5.00 -9.05 -21.49
N LYS A 43 4.29 -9.42 -22.56
CA LYS A 43 4.88 -9.56 -23.91
C LYS A 43 4.69 -8.32 -24.78
N SER A 44 3.73 -7.47 -24.46
CA SER A 44 3.42 -6.24 -25.20
C SER A 44 3.62 -5.00 -24.32
N PRO A 45 4.30 -3.94 -24.82
CA PRO A 45 4.59 -2.76 -24.03
C PRO A 45 3.33 -2.04 -23.55
N SER A 46 3.09 -2.02 -22.24
CA SER A 46 2.01 -1.26 -21.58
C SER A 46 2.50 -0.08 -20.74
N PHE A 47 3.81 0.00 -20.50
CA PHE A 47 4.41 1.07 -19.72
C PHE A 47 4.69 2.29 -20.64
N MET A 48 4.15 3.46 -20.27
CA MET A 48 4.28 4.71 -21.02
C MET A 48 4.92 5.80 -20.17
N VAL A 49 5.81 6.58 -20.78
CA VAL A 49 6.46 7.74 -20.18
C VAL A 49 6.23 8.97 -21.05
N SER A 50 5.74 10.05 -20.48
CA SER A 50 5.53 11.34 -21.16
C SER A 50 6.58 12.36 -20.71
N PRO A 51 7.60 12.65 -21.55
CA PRO A 51 8.61 13.66 -21.24
C PRO A 51 8.03 15.08 -21.14
N VAL A 52 7.00 15.37 -21.92
CA VAL A 52 6.37 16.71 -21.94
C VAL A 52 5.68 17.03 -20.62
N LYS A 53 4.98 16.04 -20.05
CA LYS A 53 4.26 16.18 -18.77
C LYS A 53 5.09 15.73 -17.56
N GLN A 54 6.30 15.16 -17.77
CA GLN A 54 7.17 14.61 -16.72
C GLN A 54 6.49 13.55 -15.86
N ILE A 55 5.69 12.65 -16.49
CA ILE A 55 4.92 11.59 -15.85
C ILE A 55 5.08 10.25 -16.55
N TRP A 56 4.78 9.18 -15.82
CA TRP A 56 4.70 7.83 -16.36
C TRP A 56 3.39 7.16 -15.96
N LYS A 57 2.96 6.18 -16.72
CA LYS A 57 1.83 5.30 -16.42
C LYS A 57 2.10 3.89 -16.89
N ASP A 58 1.83 2.92 -16.03
CA ASP A 58 1.74 1.51 -16.37
C ASP A 58 0.27 1.12 -16.52
N PHE A 59 -0.16 0.85 -17.75
CA PHE A 59 -1.55 0.50 -18.05
C PHE A 59 -1.90 -0.93 -17.67
N SER A 60 -0.91 -1.80 -17.40
CA SER A 60 -1.15 -3.17 -16.94
C SER A 60 -1.54 -3.21 -15.45
N THR A 61 -0.88 -2.41 -14.62
CA THR A 61 -1.13 -2.36 -13.17
C THR A 61 -2.00 -1.18 -12.73
N GLY A 62 -2.19 -0.18 -13.61
CA GLY A 62 -2.85 1.08 -13.27
C GLY A 62 -1.97 2.07 -12.49
N LYS A 63 -0.73 1.70 -12.14
CA LYS A 63 0.22 2.57 -11.44
C LYS A 63 0.70 3.71 -12.31
N GLY A 64 0.99 4.87 -11.70
CA GLY A 64 1.50 6.04 -12.41
C GLY A 64 1.96 7.14 -11.48
N GLY A 65 2.67 8.14 -12.02
CA GLY A 65 3.18 9.26 -11.25
C GLY A 65 4.36 9.98 -11.93
N ASN A 66 5.19 10.65 -11.14
CA ASN A 66 6.40 11.35 -11.56
C ASN A 66 7.68 10.49 -11.32
N ALA A 67 8.87 11.06 -11.53
CA ALA A 67 10.14 10.36 -11.32
C ALA A 67 10.34 9.89 -9.86
N VAL A 68 9.89 10.67 -8.88
CA VAL A 68 9.97 10.31 -7.44
C VAL A 68 9.08 9.13 -7.14
N SER A 69 7.81 9.17 -7.60
CA SER A 69 6.87 8.07 -7.40
C SER A 69 7.31 6.78 -8.10
N PHE A 70 7.99 6.88 -9.26
CA PHE A 70 8.59 5.71 -9.90
C PHE A 70 9.63 5.03 -8.99
N LEU A 71 10.55 5.81 -8.41
CA LEU A 71 11.55 5.27 -7.50
C LEU A 71 10.93 4.69 -6.22
N MET A 72 9.85 5.29 -5.73
CA MET A 72 9.11 4.76 -4.59
C MET A 72 8.45 3.42 -4.92
N GLU A 73 7.85 3.27 -6.10
CA GLU A 73 7.19 2.05 -6.56
C GLU A 73 8.18 0.95 -7.00
N HIS A 74 9.23 1.33 -7.74
CA HIS A 74 10.17 0.37 -8.32
C HIS A 74 11.27 -0.04 -7.35
N GLU A 75 11.93 0.92 -6.68
CA GLU A 75 13.01 0.67 -5.72
C GLU A 75 12.54 0.60 -4.26
N HIS A 76 11.24 0.87 -4.03
CA HIS A 76 10.62 0.88 -2.70
C HIS A 76 11.26 1.89 -1.74
N TYR A 77 11.70 3.02 -2.28
CA TYR A 77 12.18 4.14 -1.48
C TYR A 77 11.02 4.85 -0.77
N SER A 78 11.28 5.40 0.40
CA SER A 78 10.42 6.43 0.96
C SER A 78 10.58 7.73 0.16
N TYR A 79 9.61 8.62 0.25
CA TYR A 79 9.66 9.92 -0.44
C TYR A 79 10.97 10.70 -0.18
N PRO A 80 11.45 10.86 1.08
CA PRO A 80 12.73 11.51 1.33
C PRO A 80 13.95 10.77 0.73
N GLU A 81 13.92 9.43 0.69
CA GLU A 81 15.00 8.63 0.09
C GLU A 81 15.02 8.79 -1.43
N ALA A 82 13.87 8.83 -2.09
CA ALA A 82 13.77 9.08 -3.52
C ALA A 82 14.28 10.50 -3.88
N ILE A 83 13.91 11.53 -3.11
CA ILE A 83 14.44 12.89 -3.28
C ILE A 83 15.95 12.93 -3.07
N LYS A 84 16.49 12.29 -2.02
CA LYS A 84 17.93 12.22 -1.77
C LYS A 84 18.68 11.49 -2.89
N PHE A 85 18.09 10.42 -3.42
CA PHE A 85 18.66 9.68 -4.56
C PHE A 85 18.78 10.58 -5.80
N LEU A 86 17.69 11.27 -6.16
CA LEU A 86 17.69 12.20 -7.30
C LEU A 86 18.62 13.40 -7.09
N ALA A 87 18.61 13.99 -5.90
CA ALA A 87 19.52 15.09 -5.56
C ALA A 87 20.99 14.67 -5.74
N LYS A 88 21.36 13.46 -5.28
CA LYS A 88 22.70 12.91 -5.47
C LYS A 88 23.00 12.66 -6.95
N LYS A 89 22.06 12.10 -7.72
CA LYS A 89 22.22 11.83 -9.16
C LYS A 89 22.49 13.09 -9.96
N TYR A 90 21.78 14.18 -9.66
CA TYR A 90 21.88 15.46 -10.39
C TYR A 90 22.80 16.49 -9.70
N ASN A 91 23.58 16.07 -8.69
CA ASN A 91 24.50 16.92 -7.92
C ASN A 91 23.82 18.16 -7.33
N ILE A 92 22.60 17.99 -6.83
CA ILE A 92 21.85 19.04 -6.14
C ILE A 92 22.19 19.00 -4.67
N GLU A 93 22.66 20.10 -4.12
CA GLU A 93 22.92 20.25 -2.69
C GLU A 93 21.60 20.24 -1.92
N ILE A 94 21.53 19.41 -0.87
CA ILE A 94 20.32 19.25 -0.07
C ILE A 94 20.34 20.28 1.06
N GLU A 95 19.49 21.28 0.94
CA GLU A 95 19.20 22.21 2.03
C GLU A 95 18.12 21.63 2.93
N GLU A 96 18.39 21.61 4.23
CA GLU A 96 17.38 21.16 5.21
C GLU A 96 16.71 22.38 5.85
N THR A 97 15.37 22.41 5.86
CA THR A 97 14.61 23.46 6.55
C THR A 97 14.86 23.43 8.05
N VAL A 98 14.88 24.63 8.65
CA VAL A 98 15.00 24.80 10.10
C VAL A 98 13.77 24.16 10.78
N GLN A 99 13.93 22.93 11.25
CA GLN A 99 12.99 22.27 12.14
C GLN A 99 13.12 22.83 13.56
N SER A 100 12.12 22.60 14.42
CA SER A 100 12.27 22.87 15.83
C SER A 100 13.49 22.11 16.36
N ASP A 101 14.22 22.68 17.31
CA ASP A 101 15.43 22.05 17.84
C ASP A 101 15.17 20.64 18.38
N GLN A 102 13.96 20.35 18.87
CA GLN A 102 13.55 19.01 19.31
C GLN A 102 13.40 18.01 18.15
N GLU A 103 12.84 18.41 17.02
CA GLU A 103 12.70 17.52 15.85
C GLU A 103 14.05 17.23 15.19
N LYS A 104 14.94 18.22 15.14
CA LYS A 104 16.34 18.03 14.70
C LYS A 104 17.08 17.06 15.59
N GLU A 105 16.93 17.21 16.90
CA GLU A 105 17.58 16.34 17.87
C GLU A 105 17.10 14.90 17.73
N GLN A 106 15.80 14.66 17.59
CA GLN A 106 15.24 13.32 17.35
C GLN A 106 15.70 12.72 16.01
N MET A 107 15.78 13.50 14.92
CA MET A 107 16.31 13.01 13.65
C MET A 107 17.80 12.68 13.73
N ASN A 108 18.58 13.51 14.39
CA ASN A 108 20.01 13.26 14.61
C ASN A 108 20.23 12.03 15.49
N GLU A 109 19.39 11.81 16.50
CA GLU A 109 19.44 10.61 17.34
C GLU A 109 19.15 9.34 16.55
N ARG A 110 18.09 9.34 15.72
CA ARG A 110 17.77 8.20 14.85
C ARG A 110 18.88 7.92 13.83
N GLU A 111 19.45 8.96 13.22
CA GLU A 111 20.57 8.80 12.28
C GLU A 111 21.80 8.24 12.98
N SER A 112 22.10 8.70 14.18
CA SER A 112 23.19 8.17 15.02
C SER A 112 22.97 6.69 15.36
N MET A 113 21.74 6.27 15.65
CA MET A 113 21.41 4.86 15.86
C MET A 113 21.64 4.03 14.59
N PHE A 114 21.28 4.54 13.39
CA PHE A 114 21.57 3.85 12.14
C PHE A 114 23.07 3.71 11.87
N LEU A 115 23.87 4.74 12.16
CA LEU A 115 25.32 4.67 12.03
C LEU A 115 25.91 3.61 12.96
N VAL A 116 25.45 3.54 14.21
CA VAL A 116 25.85 2.50 15.17
C VAL A 116 25.47 1.12 14.67
N SER A 117 24.24 0.94 14.17
CA SER A 117 23.77 -0.36 13.67
C SER A 117 24.57 -0.80 12.44
N ASN A 118 24.88 0.13 11.52
CA ASN A 118 25.72 -0.19 10.36
C ASN A 118 27.14 -0.57 10.76
N PHE A 119 27.77 0.18 11.69
CA PHE A 119 29.07 -0.16 12.23
C PHE A 119 29.06 -1.54 12.91
N ALA A 120 28.03 -1.85 13.69
CA ALA A 120 27.89 -3.16 14.34
C ALA A 120 27.81 -4.30 13.30
N LYS A 121 27.06 -4.12 12.22
CA LYS A 121 26.99 -5.08 11.10
C LYS A 121 28.39 -5.31 10.50
N GLU A 122 29.10 -4.25 10.16
CA GLU A 122 30.45 -4.33 9.57
C GLU A 122 31.42 -5.03 10.52
N TYR A 123 31.40 -4.66 11.80
CA TYR A 123 32.23 -5.28 12.81
C TYR A 123 31.97 -6.77 12.96
N PHE A 124 30.72 -7.19 13.14
CA PHE A 124 30.38 -8.60 13.31
C PHE A 124 30.67 -9.42 12.05
N HIS A 125 30.49 -8.87 10.88
CA HIS A 125 30.82 -9.50 9.60
C HIS A 125 32.34 -9.65 9.42
N ASP A 126 33.11 -8.62 9.75
CA ASP A 126 34.57 -8.65 9.73
C ASP A 126 35.12 -9.70 10.73
N ILE A 127 34.63 -9.70 11.95
CA ILE A 127 34.97 -10.73 12.95
C ILE A 127 34.69 -12.14 12.43
N LEU A 128 33.56 -12.38 11.80
CA LEU A 128 33.20 -13.67 11.22
C LEU A 128 34.23 -14.12 10.18
N LEU A 129 34.61 -13.23 9.27
CA LEU A 129 35.42 -13.58 8.10
C LEU A 129 36.94 -13.52 8.36
N ASN A 130 37.40 -12.65 9.27
CA ASN A 130 38.80 -12.32 9.38
C ASN A 130 39.42 -12.73 10.74
N SER A 131 38.65 -12.82 11.82
CA SER A 131 39.22 -13.24 13.12
C SER A 131 39.39 -14.77 13.22
N THR A 132 40.39 -15.23 13.97
CA THR A 132 40.63 -16.67 14.22
C THR A 132 39.43 -17.32 14.89
N GLN A 133 38.85 -16.67 15.91
CA GLN A 133 37.69 -17.20 16.65
C GLN A 133 36.40 -17.14 15.78
N GLY A 134 36.21 -16.09 14.99
CA GLY A 134 35.11 -15.97 14.06
C GLY A 134 35.08 -17.09 13.01
N LYS A 135 36.27 -17.40 12.44
CA LYS A 135 36.45 -18.50 11.49
C LYS A 135 36.18 -19.88 12.12
N ALA A 136 36.80 -20.11 13.27
CA ALA A 136 36.76 -21.41 13.93
C ALA A 136 35.36 -21.74 14.51
N ILE A 137 34.59 -20.75 14.94
CA ILE A 137 33.30 -20.95 15.60
C ILE A 137 32.14 -20.49 14.68
N GLY A 138 32.08 -19.19 14.34
CA GLY A 138 30.96 -18.60 13.64
C GLY A 138 30.84 -19.09 12.19
N LEU A 139 31.95 -19.04 11.43
CA LEU A 139 31.96 -19.45 10.04
C LEU A 139 31.80 -20.97 9.91
N SER A 140 32.41 -21.77 10.79
CA SER A 140 32.21 -23.23 10.84
C SER A 140 30.75 -23.58 11.05
N TYR A 141 30.08 -22.89 11.98
CA TYR A 141 28.64 -23.09 12.21
C TYR A 141 27.81 -22.83 10.94
N PHE A 142 28.06 -21.73 10.22
CA PHE A 142 27.32 -21.45 8.99
C PHE A 142 27.61 -22.46 7.88
N LYS A 143 28.89 -22.92 7.75
CA LYS A 143 29.28 -23.97 6.81
C LYS A 143 28.66 -25.32 7.16
N GLU A 144 28.64 -25.70 8.44
CA GLU A 144 27.98 -26.92 8.91
C GLU A 144 26.47 -26.88 8.64
N ARG A 145 25.88 -25.70 8.68
CA ARG A 145 24.49 -25.48 8.27
C ARG A 145 24.28 -25.47 6.75
N GLY A 146 25.35 -25.61 5.96
CA GLY A 146 25.27 -25.66 4.49
C GLY A 146 25.21 -24.27 3.83
N PHE A 147 25.48 -23.17 4.56
CA PHE A 147 25.44 -21.84 3.95
C PHE A 147 26.71 -21.56 3.16
N ASN A 148 26.54 -21.10 1.91
CA ASN A 148 27.65 -20.72 1.03
C ASN A 148 28.12 -19.28 1.29
N GLU A 149 29.26 -18.91 0.73
CA GLU A 149 29.86 -17.60 0.92
C GLU A 149 29.00 -16.46 0.35
N ASN A 150 28.26 -16.73 -0.73
CA ASN A 150 27.39 -15.74 -1.35
C ASN A 150 26.22 -15.39 -0.41
N SER A 151 25.58 -16.41 0.18
CA SER A 151 24.51 -16.21 1.16
C SER A 151 25.02 -15.51 2.43
N ILE A 152 26.20 -15.88 2.94
CA ILE A 152 26.83 -15.22 4.10
C ILE A 152 27.05 -13.73 3.82
N LYS A 153 27.55 -13.37 2.64
CA LYS A 153 27.76 -11.97 2.22
C LYS A 153 26.44 -11.25 1.95
N LYS A 154 25.49 -11.91 1.27
CA LYS A 154 24.20 -11.31 0.88
C LYS A 154 23.35 -10.91 2.08
N PHE A 155 23.41 -11.69 3.15
CA PHE A 155 22.69 -11.44 4.39
C PHE A 155 23.53 -10.76 5.47
N ASP A 156 24.77 -10.34 5.15
CA ASP A 156 25.71 -9.70 6.07
C ASP A 156 25.92 -10.48 7.38
N LEU A 157 25.90 -11.83 7.32
CA LEU A 157 25.99 -12.66 8.52
C LEU A 157 27.26 -12.38 9.31
N GLY A 158 27.20 -12.42 10.62
CA GLY A 158 28.29 -12.04 11.49
C GLY A 158 28.51 -12.97 12.68
N TYR A 159 29.52 -12.66 13.48
CA TYR A 159 29.80 -13.29 14.75
C TYR A 159 30.21 -12.28 15.82
N CYS A 160 29.61 -12.33 16.98
CA CYS A 160 30.01 -11.56 18.15
C CYS A 160 30.91 -12.43 19.03
N LEU A 161 32.13 -11.96 19.31
CA LEU A 161 33.12 -12.67 20.11
C LEU A 161 32.56 -13.09 21.48
N ASP A 162 33.05 -14.19 22.02
CA ASP A 162 32.67 -14.66 23.36
C ASP A 162 33.50 -13.92 24.47
N THR A 163 33.52 -12.61 24.38
CA THR A 163 34.10 -11.67 25.33
C THR A 163 33.02 -10.74 25.85
N TRP A 164 33.25 -10.10 27.01
CA TRP A 164 32.22 -9.31 27.64
C TRP A 164 31.91 -7.99 26.93
N ASP A 165 32.94 -7.36 26.31
CA ASP A 165 32.90 -5.96 25.90
C ASP A 165 33.72 -5.61 24.63
N SER A 166 34.11 -6.62 23.84
CA SER A 166 34.95 -6.42 22.65
C SER A 166 34.36 -5.44 21.65
N PHE A 167 33.10 -5.62 21.31
CA PHE A 167 32.39 -4.73 20.38
C PHE A 167 32.22 -3.34 20.98
N THR A 168 31.76 -3.28 22.25
CA THR A 168 31.52 -2.03 22.95
C THR A 168 32.82 -1.17 23.04
N ASN A 169 33.92 -1.80 23.40
CA ASN A 169 35.21 -1.09 23.49
C ASN A 169 35.69 -0.60 22.12
N GLU A 170 35.58 -1.39 21.07
CA GLU A 170 35.96 -0.95 19.73
C GLU A 170 35.08 0.18 19.21
N ALA A 171 33.77 0.13 19.48
CA ALA A 171 32.82 1.19 19.12
C ALA A 171 33.17 2.52 19.83
N LEU A 172 33.43 2.47 21.14
CA LEU A 172 33.83 3.65 21.91
C LEU A 172 35.17 4.20 21.43
N LYS A 173 36.13 3.34 21.12
CA LYS A 173 37.43 3.75 20.56
C LYS A 173 37.28 4.46 19.20
N LYS A 174 36.28 4.08 18.40
CA LYS A 174 35.98 4.74 17.14
C LYS A 174 35.10 5.99 17.28
N GLY A 175 34.77 6.38 18.51
CA GLY A 175 34.07 7.63 18.82
C GLY A 175 32.53 7.52 18.81
N TYR A 176 31.94 6.29 18.79
CA TYR A 176 30.53 6.13 18.95
C TYR A 176 30.10 6.38 20.39
N ASP A 177 29.01 7.13 20.57
CA ASP A 177 28.50 7.45 21.91
C ASP A 177 27.77 6.22 22.52
N ILE A 178 28.08 5.97 23.81
CA ILE A 178 27.49 4.90 24.61
C ILE A 178 25.93 5.01 24.66
N LYS A 179 25.39 6.23 24.61
CA LYS A 179 23.95 6.49 24.56
C LYS A 179 23.31 5.74 23.39
N TYR A 180 23.89 5.86 22.20
CA TYR A 180 23.32 5.22 20.98
C TYR A 180 23.62 3.73 20.91
N LEU A 181 24.77 3.28 21.45
CA LEU A 181 25.06 1.86 21.62
C LEU A 181 24.04 1.18 22.55
N ALA A 182 23.63 1.85 23.61
CA ALA A 182 22.59 1.37 24.53
C ALA A 182 21.20 1.44 23.91
N SER A 183 20.86 2.53 23.23
CA SER A 183 19.53 2.74 22.59
C SER A 183 19.27 1.74 21.46
N THR A 184 20.27 1.38 20.65
CA THR A 184 20.15 0.31 19.63
C THR A 184 20.17 -1.08 20.26
N GLY A 185 20.56 -1.17 21.54
CA GLY A 185 20.61 -2.40 22.31
C GLY A 185 21.73 -3.36 21.90
N VAL A 186 22.74 -2.92 21.16
CA VAL A 186 23.92 -3.74 20.88
C VAL A 186 24.84 -3.84 22.11
N THR A 187 24.82 -2.82 22.97
CA THR A 187 25.48 -2.79 24.27
C THR A 187 24.46 -2.71 25.38
N ILE A 188 24.69 -3.43 26.47
CA ILE A 188 23.91 -3.33 27.71
C ILE A 188 24.71 -2.53 28.72
N VAL A 189 24.09 -1.46 29.26
CA VAL A 189 24.66 -0.64 30.32
C VAL A 189 23.91 -0.93 31.61
N ARG A 190 24.63 -1.35 32.65
CA ARG A 190 24.07 -1.56 34.02
C ARG A 190 25.02 -0.92 35.01
N GLU A 191 24.51 0.06 35.75
CA GLU A 191 25.29 0.87 36.74
C GLU A 191 26.57 1.41 36.12
N LYS A 192 27.74 0.83 36.44
CA LYS A 192 29.07 1.21 35.91
C LYS A 192 29.67 0.20 34.94
N LYS A 193 28.91 -0.86 34.55
CA LYS A 193 29.39 -1.92 33.66
C LYS A 193 28.70 -1.83 32.29
N GLN A 194 29.50 -2.03 31.25
CA GLN A 194 29.05 -2.09 29.85
C GLN A 194 29.47 -3.44 29.29
N PHE A 195 28.58 -4.08 28.56
CA PHE A 195 28.86 -5.38 27.95
C PHE A 195 28.07 -5.64 26.70
N ASP A 196 28.61 -6.48 25.83
CA ASP A 196 28.01 -6.84 24.55
C ASP A 196 26.77 -7.70 24.73
N ARG A 197 25.63 -7.27 24.19
CA ARG A 197 24.35 -8.02 24.29
C ARG A 197 24.44 -9.38 23.62
N PHE A 198 25.16 -9.48 22.52
CA PHE A 198 25.18 -10.66 21.66
C PHE A 198 26.43 -11.53 21.84
N LYS A 199 27.09 -11.39 22.95
CA LYS A 199 28.27 -12.17 23.30
C LYS A 199 28.15 -13.66 22.95
N GLY A 200 29.12 -14.22 22.20
CA GLY A 200 29.20 -15.63 21.81
C GLY A 200 28.10 -16.10 20.85
N ARG A 201 27.50 -15.18 20.06
CA ARG A 201 26.41 -15.49 19.16
C ARG A 201 26.79 -15.27 17.71
N VAL A 202 26.22 -16.09 16.81
CA VAL A 202 26.15 -15.79 15.39
C VAL A 202 25.06 -14.77 15.15
N MET A 203 25.32 -13.82 14.23
CA MET A 203 24.53 -12.61 14.05
C MET A 203 23.78 -12.63 12.72
N PHE A 204 22.52 -12.22 12.77
CA PHE A 204 21.62 -12.05 11.64
C PHE A 204 21.18 -10.58 11.60
N PRO A 205 21.83 -9.73 10.77
CA PRO A 205 21.40 -8.34 10.62
C PRO A 205 20.00 -8.24 10.02
N ILE A 206 19.18 -7.36 10.58
CA ILE A 206 17.81 -7.15 10.18
C ILE A 206 17.71 -5.83 9.42
N HIS A 207 17.34 -5.91 8.14
CA HIS A 207 17.28 -4.78 7.23
C HIS A 207 15.88 -4.16 7.15
N SER A 208 15.83 -2.85 6.97
CA SER A 208 14.62 -2.17 6.50
C SER A 208 14.34 -2.50 5.03
N MET A 209 13.19 -2.12 4.52
CA MET A 209 12.84 -2.21 3.10
C MET A 209 13.87 -1.49 2.19
N SER A 210 14.48 -0.40 2.67
CA SER A 210 15.53 0.37 1.98
C SER A 210 16.95 -0.17 2.17
N GLY A 211 17.13 -1.22 2.98
CA GLY A 211 18.44 -1.84 3.22
C GLY A 211 19.23 -1.26 4.39
N ARG A 212 18.67 -0.34 5.18
CA ARG A 212 19.32 0.16 6.41
C ARG A 212 19.19 -0.89 7.52
N ILE A 213 20.25 -1.02 8.34
CA ILE A 213 20.24 -1.95 9.46
C ILE A 213 19.41 -1.38 10.60
N LEU A 214 18.36 -2.12 10.97
CA LEU A 214 17.42 -1.76 12.04
C LEU A 214 17.86 -2.37 13.39
N GLY A 215 18.38 -3.60 13.36
CA GLY A 215 18.76 -4.37 14.54
C GLY A 215 19.33 -5.73 14.16
N PHE A 216 19.39 -6.62 15.13
CA PHE A 216 20.03 -7.93 14.97
C PHE A 216 19.23 -9.03 15.65
N GLY A 217 19.26 -10.23 15.05
CA GLY A 217 19.03 -11.47 15.72
C GLY A 217 20.35 -12.14 16.07
N GLY A 218 20.46 -12.72 17.26
CA GLY A 218 21.67 -13.42 17.71
C GLY A 218 21.36 -14.82 18.21
N ARG A 219 21.91 -15.87 17.56
CA ARG A 219 21.76 -17.26 17.99
C ARG A 219 22.95 -17.72 18.79
N THR A 220 22.72 -18.25 20.00
CA THR A 220 23.79 -18.87 20.79
C THR A 220 24.22 -20.22 20.19
N LEU A 221 25.51 -20.49 20.28
CA LEU A 221 26.11 -21.79 19.94
C LEU A 221 26.36 -22.64 21.18
N SER A 222 26.09 -22.10 22.38
CA SER A 222 26.21 -22.85 23.65
C SER A 222 25.12 -23.89 23.76
N SER A 223 25.48 -25.06 24.32
CA SER A 223 24.55 -26.14 24.66
C SER A 223 23.82 -25.92 26.00
N ASP A 224 24.09 -24.81 26.71
CA ASP A 224 23.43 -24.52 27.98
C ASP A 224 21.94 -24.20 27.77
N LYS A 225 21.08 -25.08 28.28
CA LYS A 225 19.61 -24.95 28.19
C LYS A 225 19.02 -23.73 28.92
N LYS A 226 19.80 -23.11 29.83
CA LYS A 226 19.37 -21.86 30.50
C LYS A 226 19.52 -20.64 29.66
N THR A 227 20.30 -20.70 28.58
CA THR A 227 20.55 -19.56 27.67
C THR A 227 19.53 -19.59 26.53
N ALA A 228 18.80 -18.50 26.32
CA ALA A 228 17.85 -18.38 25.22
C ALA A 228 18.54 -18.63 23.87
N LYS A 229 18.02 -19.58 23.07
CA LYS A 229 18.57 -19.97 21.77
C LYS A 229 18.71 -18.78 20.83
N TYR A 230 17.70 -17.93 20.76
CA TYR A 230 17.70 -16.68 19.99
C TYR A 230 17.44 -15.48 20.90
N VAL A 231 18.13 -14.38 20.64
CA VAL A 231 17.93 -13.08 21.26
C VAL A 231 17.90 -12.04 20.15
N ASN A 232 16.90 -11.19 20.15
CA ASN A 232 16.77 -10.10 19.20
C ASN A 232 17.14 -8.75 19.85
N SER A 233 17.42 -7.73 19.03
CA SER A 233 17.51 -6.34 19.49
C SER A 233 16.24 -5.97 20.27
N PRO A 234 16.34 -5.15 21.31
CA PRO A 234 15.18 -4.59 22.00
C PRO A 234 14.45 -3.59 21.11
N GLU A 235 13.19 -3.26 21.47
CA GLU A 235 12.46 -2.16 20.84
C GLU A 235 13.26 -0.85 20.97
N SER A 236 13.28 -0.08 19.87
CA SER A 236 13.96 1.23 19.82
C SER A 236 13.32 2.12 18.75
N ASP A 237 13.75 3.37 18.63
CA ASP A 237 13.20 4.32 17.64
C ASP A 237 13.44 3.89 16.18
N ILE A 238 14.38 2.96 15.94
CA ILE A 238 14.68 2.42 14.61
C ILE A 238 14.25 0.96 14.44
N TYR A 239 13.97 0.23 15.53
CA TYR A 239 13.66 -1.21 15.51
C TYR A 239 12.34 -1.50 16.24
N HIS A 240 11.31 -1.83 15.49
CA HIS A 240 10.04 -2.29 16.01
C HIS A 240 9.77 -3.71 15.50
N LYS A 241 9.87 -4.69 16.38
CA LYS A 241 9.74 -6.11 16.03
C LYS A 241 8.44 -6.46 15.32
N SER A 242 7.36 -5.77 15.68
CA SER A 242 6.05 -5.92 15.06
C SER A 242 5.91 -5.33 13.66
N LYS A 243 6.90 -4.53 13.19
CA LYS A 243 6.85 -3.79 11.93
C LYS A 243 7.94 -4.17 10.93
N ILE A 244 8.63 -5.28 11.17
CA ILE A 244 9.74 -5.74 10.33
C ILE A 244 9.58 -7.21 9.97
N LEU A 245 10.14 -7.58 8.81
CA LEU A 245 10.28 -8.97 8.35
C LEU A 245 11.74 -9.20 7.97
N TYR A 246 12.32 -10.30 8.44
CA TYR A 246 13.67 -10.69 8.04
C TYR A 246 13.67 -11.13 6.58
N GLY A 247 14.68 -10.74 5.83
CA GLY A 247 14.80 -11.07 4.41
C GLY A 247 14.04 -10.14 3.46
N ILE A 248 13.19 -9.23 3.96
CA ILE A 248 12.33 -8.37 3.09
C ILE A 248 13.16 -7.50 2.12
N TYR A 249 14.32 -7.01 2.53
CA TYR A 249 15.21 -6.23 1.66
C TYR A 249 15.74 -7.07 0.50
N GLN A 250 16.17 -8.28 0.78
CA GLN A 250 16.69 -9.21 -0.21
C GLN A 250 15.58 -9.71 -1.14
N ALA A 251 14.39 -9.96 -0.60
CA ALA A 251 13.26 -10.61 -1.27
C ALA A 251 12.37 -9.65 -2.10
N LYS A 252 12.36 -8.35 -1.79
CA LYS A 252 11.36 -7.39 -2.31
C LYS A 252 11.19 -7.40 -3.84
N LYS A 253 12.28 -7.52 -4.59
CA LYS A 253 12.24 -7.54 -6.07
C LYS A 253 11.61 -8.81 -6.61
N GLU A 254 11.97 -9.97 -6.05
CA GLU A 254 11.41 -11.25 -6.47
C GLU A 254 9.98 -11.45 -5.98
N ILE A 255 9.59 -10.91 -4.80
CA ILE A 255 8.20 -10.89 -4.37
C ILE A 255 7.32 -10.15 -5.37
N ALA A 256 7.73 -8.94 -5.77
CA ALA A 256 6.97 -8.14 -6.74
C ALA A 256 6.94 -8.79 -8.13
N LYS A 257 8.05 -9.40 -8.58
CA LYS A 257 8.17 -10.05 -9.89
C LYS A 257 7.35 -11.34 -9.99
N GLN A 258 7.37 -12.16 -8.93
CA GLN A 258 6.67 -13.46 -8.90
C GLN A 258 5.23 -13.32 -8.39
N ASP A 259 4.82 -12.10 -8.01
CA ASP A 259 3.52 -11.79 -7.41
C ASP A 259 3.13 -12.75 -6.27
N ASN A 260 4.12 -13.21 -5.50
CA ASN A 260 3.93 -14.09 -4.35
C ASN A 260 5.04 -13.92 -3.31
N CYS A 261 4.69 -14.01 -2.03
CA CYS A 261 5.62 -14.00 -0.91
C CYS A 261 5.52 -15.29 -0.12
N TYR A 262 6.64 -16.00 0.02
CA TYR A 262 6.74 -17.11 0.95
C TYR A 262 7.05 -16.58 2.34
N LEU A 263 6.25 -17.01 3.34
CA LEU A 263 6.42 -16.64 4.73
C LEU A 263 6.84 -17.86 5.54
N VAL A 264 8.01 -17.77 6.18
CA VAL A 264 8.59 -18.79 7.08
C VAL A 264 8.74 -18.24 8.51
N GLU A 265 9.18 -19.07 9.45
CA GLU A 265 9.30 -18.68 10.87
C GLU A 265 10.65 -18.06 11.22
N GLY A 266 11.76 -18.61 10.72
CA GLY A 266 13.10 -18.32 11.22
C GLY A 266 14.07 -17.72 10.23
N TYR A 267 15.19 -17.20 10.76
CA TYR A 267 16.28 -16.62 9.98
C TYR A 267 16.92 -17.63 9.03
N THR A 268 17.12 -18.86 9.51
CA THR A 268 17.79 -19.93 8.76
C THR A 268 16.96 -20.41 7.60
N ASP A 269 15.64 -20.44 7.75
CA ASP A 269 14.70 -20.86 6.72
C ASP A 269 14.77 -19.90 5.52
N VAL A 270 14.76 -18.59 5.79
CA VAL A 270 14.93 -17.58 4.74
C VAL A 270 16.23 -17.79 3.96
N ILE A 271 17.36 -17.99 4.66
CA ILE A 271 18.66 -18.11 4.00
C ILE A 271 18.74 -19.40 3.19
N SER A 272 18.19 -20.51 3.70
CA SER A 272 18.17 -21.80 3.00
C SER A 272 17.31 -21.76 1.74
N PHE A 273 16.12 -21.18 1.82
CA PHE A 273 15.25 -20.97 0.64
C PHE A 273 15.90 -20.07 -0.37
N TYR A 274 16.42 -18.91 0.06
CA TYR A 274 17.15 -18.00 -0.81
C TYR A 274 18.29 -18.69 -1.55
N GLN A 275 19.10 -19.48 -0.82
CA GLN A 275 20.22 -20.23 -1.39
C GLN A 275 19.78 -21.31 -2.36
N SER A 276 18.59 -21.89 -2.18
CA SER A 276 17.99 -22.88 -3.08
C SER A 276 17.23 -22.26 -4.26
N GLY A 277 17.40 -20.95 -4.52
CA GLY A 277 16.78 -20.24 -5.64
C GLY A 277 15.38 -19.69 -5.39
N ILE A 278 14.80 -19.86 -4.20
CA ILE A 278 13.53 -19.26 -3.81
C ILE A 278 13.81 -17.94 -3.08
N GLU A 279 13.94 -16.86 -3.84
CA GLU A 279 14.40 -15.57 -3.31
C GLU A 279 13.26 -14.69 -2.73
N ASN A 280 11.99 -14.99 -3.04
CA ASN A 280 10.80 -14.27 -2.57
C ASN A 280 10.32 -14.75 -1.19
N VAL A 281 11.22 -14.97 -0.24
CA VAL A 281 10.98 -15.53 1.08
C VAL A 281 11.32 -14.55 2.20
N VAL A 282 10.46 -14.47 3.24
CA VAL A 282 10.63 -13.62 4.43
C VAL A 282 10.24 -14.37 5.70
N ALA A 283 10.72 -13.90 6.87
CA ALA A 283 10.36 -14.48 8.16
C ALA A 283 9.87 -13.44 9.17
N SER A 284 8.93 -13.87 10.04
CA SER A 284 8.48 -13.10 11.21
C SER A 284 9.50 -13.09 12.37
N SER A 285 10.48 -14.02 12.32
CA SER A 285 11.66 -14.08 13.19
C SER A 285 11.36 -14.22 14.69
N GLY A 286 10.54 -15.21 15.04
CA GLY A 286 10.27 -15.61 16.43
C GLY A 286 9.24 -14.69 17.11
N THR A 287 8.36 -14.08 16.35
CA THR A 287 7.13 -13.42 16.82
C THR A 287 5.91 -13.96 16.09
N ALA A 288 4.76 -13.94 16.76
CA ALA A 288 3.50 -14.09 16.03
C ALA A 288 3.39 -12.99 14.94
N LEU A 289 2.88 -13.38 13.77
CA LEU A 289 2.66 -12.47 12.65
C LEU A 289 1.75 -11.32 13.06
N THR A 290 2.05 -10.09 12.59
CA THR A 290 1.29 -8.89 12.90
C THR A 290 0.69 -8.26 11.65
N SER A 291 -0.36 -7.45 11.82
CA SER A 291 -0.96 -6.71 10.71
C SER A 291 0.02 -5.73 10.03
N ASP A 292 0.96 -5.14 10.78
CA ASP A 292 1.97 -4.24 10.21
C ASP A 292 2.98 -5.00 9.35
N GLN A 293 3.38 -6.21 9.75
CA GLN A 293 4.23 -7.10 8.94
C GLN A 293 3.52 -7.55 7.66
N ILE A 294 2.23 -7.87 7.74
CA ILE A 294 1.42 -8.23 6.56
C ILE A 294 1.32 -7.05 5.59
N ARG A 295 1.13 -5.82 6.10
CA ARG A 295 1.10 -4.61 5.27
C ARG A 295 2.42 -4.34 4.55
N LEU A 296 3.57 -4.75 5.10
CA LEU A 296 4.85 -4.67 4.37
C LEU A 296 4.84 -5.55 3.12
N VAL A 297 4.33 -6.78 3.24
CA VAL A 297 4.19 -7.70 2.10
C VAL A 297 3.13 -7.17 1.12
N HIS A 298 2.00 -6.67 1.64
CA HIS A 298 0.88 -6.17 0.82
C HIS A 298 1.28 -5.01 -0.11
N ARG A 299 2.32 -4.25 0.23
CA ARG A 299 2.90 -3.24 -0.68
C ARG A 299 3.56 -3.84 -1.93
N LEU A 300 3.94 -5.10 -1.89
CA LEU A 300 4.69 -5.79 -2.94
C LEU A 300 3.82 -6.76 -3.74
N THR A 301 2.91 -7.48 -3.05
CA THR A 301 2.01 -8.47 -3.63
C THR A 301 0.74 -8.63 -2.79
N LYS A 302 -0.33 -9.11 -3.41
CA LYS A 302 -1.55 -9.54 -2.70
C LYS A 302 -1.53 -11.01 -2.29
N ASN A 303 -0.52 -11.78 -2.67
CA ASN A 303 -0.46 -13.22 -2.50
C ASN A 303 0.62 -13.60 -1.48
N ILE A 304 0.23 -14.34 -0.44
CA ILE A 304 1.14 -14.92 0.55
C ILE A 304 0.97 -16.45 0.56
N THR A 305 2.09 -17.15 0.53
CA THR A 305 2.13 -18.59 0.78
C THR A 305 2.87 -18.84 2.09
N VAL A 306 2.16 -19.35 3.09
CA VAL A 306 2.72 -19.61 4.42
C VAL A 306 3.28 -21.03 4.45
N LEU A 307 4.54 -21.16 4.85
CA LEU A 307 5.26 -22.43 4.97
C LEU A 307 5.39 -22.78 6.44
N PHE A 308 4.82 -23.92 6.83
CA PHE A 308 4.73 -24.32 8.23
C PHE A 308 5.68 -25.46 8.59
N ASP A 309 6.25 -25.36 9.78
CA ASP A 309 6.82 -26.50 10.47
C ASP A 309 5.68 -27.50 10.78
N GLY A 310 5.88 -28.77 10.49
CA GLY A 310 4.85 -29.80 10.60
C GLY A 310 4.41 -30.14 12.05
N ASP A 311 4.77 -29.32 13.05
CA ASP A 311 4.42 -29.58 14.45
C ASP A 311 3.04 -29.01 14.85
N ALA A 312 2.37 -29.65 15.83
CA ALA A 312 1.02 -29.28 16.25
C ALA A 312 0.91 -27.90 16.94
N ALA A 313 2.02 -27.31 17.40
CA ALA A 313 2.05 -25.99 18.02
C ALA A 313 2.18 -24.90 16.94
N GLY A 314 3.04 -25.10 15.94
CA GLY A 314 3.18 -24.29 14.74
C GLY A 314 1.86 -24.16 14.00
N ILE A 315 1.14 -25.26 13.81
CA ILE A 315 -0.17 -25.30 13.13
C ILE A 315 -1.22 -24.39 13.79
N ARG A 316 -1.32 -24.35 15.13
CA ARG A 316 -2.30 -23.47 15.83
C ARG A 316 -1.91 -21.98 15.78
N ALA A 317 -0.63 -21.68 15.81
CA ALA A 317 -0.13 -20.32 15.62
C ALA A 317 -0.42 -19.83 14.20
N SER A 318 -0.31 -20.70 13.24
CA SER A 318 -0.55 -20.54 11.82
C SER A 318 -1.98 -20.15 11.48
N LEU A 319 -2.97 -20.79 12.07
CA LEU A 319 -4.38 -20.49 11.86
C LEU A 319 -4.71 -19.02 12.20
N ARG A 320 -4.08 -18.46 13.26
CA ARG A 320 -4.21 -17.04 13.59
C ARG A 320 -3.52 -16.13 12.57
N GLY A 321 -2.36 -16.56 12.07
CA GLY A 321 -1.65 -15.84 11.01
C GLY A 321 -2.46 -15.75 9.72
N ILE A 322 -3.09 -16.88 9.31
CA ILE A 322 -3.99 -16.92 8.14
C ILE A 322 -5.13 -15.91 8.30
N ASP A 323 -5.79 -15.91 9.45
CA ASP A 323 -6.89 -15.00 9.73
C ASP A 323 -6.49 -13.53 9.63
N LEU A 324 -5.29 -13.16 10.14
CA LEU A 324 -4.76 -11.80 10.01
C LEU A 324 -4.43 -11.42 8.57
N ILE A 325 -3.95 -12.36 7.76
CA ILE A 325 -3.68 -12.14 6.32
C ILE A 325 -5.00 -11.88 5.58
N LEU A 326 -6.03 -12.67 5.84
CA LEU A 326 -7.36 -12.50 5.27
C LEU A 326 -7.99 -11.14 5.65
N GLU A 327 -7.82 -10.70 6.91
CA GLU A 327 -8.28 -9.39 7.40
C GLU A 327 -7.65 -8.20 6.65
N GLN A 328 -6.43 -8.37 6.13
CA GLN A 328 -5.77 -7.34 5.31
C GLN A 328 -6.14 -7.43 3.82
N GLY A 329 -7.09 -8.30 3.44
CA GLY A 329 -7.56 -8.46 2.05
C GLY A 329 -6.56 -9.15 1.13
N MET A 330 -5.66 -9.95 1.67
CA MET A 330 -4.68 -10.71 0.90
C MET A 330 -5.13 -12.15 0.66
N ASN A 331 -4.67 -12.73 -0.44
CA ASN A 331 -4.84 -14.15 -0.74
C ASN A 331 -3.82 -14.96 0.03
N VAL A 332 -4.25 -16.04 0.67
CA VAL A 332 -3.35 -16.90 1.45
C VAL A 332 -3.44 -18.34 0.99
N LYS A 333 -2.27 -18.90 0.72
CA LYS A 333 -2.05 -20.33 0.52
C LYS A 333 -1.16 -20.90 1.62
N VAL A 334 -1.20 -22.18 1.76
CA VAL A 334 -0.49 -22.93 2.81
C VAL A 334 0.25 -24.10 2.19
N VAL A 335 1.49 -24.29 2.61
CA VAL A 335 2.26 -25.51 2.31
C VAL A 335 2.72 -26.11 3.62
N THR A 336 2.55 -27.41 3.76
CA THR A 336 3.07 -28.21 4.87
C THR A 336 4.14 -29.18 4.36
N PHE A 337 5.17 -29.39 5.14
CA PHE A 337 6.24 -30.32 4.78
C PHE A 337 5.95 -31.74 5.31
N PRO A 338 6.53 -32.80 4.70
CA PRO A 338 6.41 -34.16 5.16
C PRO A 338 6.91 -34.31 6.60
N ASP A 339 6.45 -35.37 7.29
CA ASP A 339 6.79 -35.67 8.69
C ASP A 339 8.29 -35.62 8.95
N GLY A 340 8.71 -34.74 9.87
CA GLY A 340 10.09 -34.57 10.32
C GLY A 340 10.91 -33.55 9.55
N ASP A 341 10.37 -32.93 8.53
CA ASP A 341 11.02 -31.82 7.82
C ASP A 341 10.41 -30.47 8.22
N ASP A 342 11.32 -29.50 8.43
CA ASP A 342 11.03 -28.07 8.47
C ASP A 342 11.45 -27.43 7.11
N PRO A 343 11.08 -26.17 6.85
CA PRO A 343 11.48 -25.48 5.60
C PRO A 343 12.99 -25.53 5.33
N ASP A 344 13.83 -25.34 6.37
CA ASP A 344 15.30 -25.36 6.24
C ASP A 344 15.82 -26.74 5.81
N SER A 345 15.37 -27.82 6.47
CA SER A 345 15.79 -29.17 6.15
C SER A 345 15.32 -29.64 4.79
N PHE A 346 14.08 -29.29 4.42
CA PHE A 346 13.51 -29.64 3.12
C PHE A 346 14.23 -28.95 1.97
N ALA A 347 14.49 -27.64 2.08
CA ALA A 347 15.22 -26.88 1.06
C ALA A 347 16.63 -27.43 0.81
N LYS A 348 17.30 -27.98 1.83
CA LYS A 348 18.65 -28.57 1.69
C LYS A 348 18.67 -29.93 0.99
N LYS A 349 17.56 -30.67 1.03
CA LYS A 349 17.46 -32.02 0.44
C LYS A 349 17.07 -31.98 -1.05
N HIS A 350 16.53 -30.87 -1.54
CA HIS A 350 15.92 -30.77 -2.86
C HIS A 350 16.65 -29.76 -3.75
N SER A 351 16.66 -30.01 -5.05
CA SER A 351 17.11 -29.05 -6.04
C SER A 351 16.10 -27.89 -6.19
N GLU A 352 16.51 -26.76 -6.76
CA GLU A 352 15.61 -25.64 -7.02
C GLU A 352 14.35 -26.06 -7.78
N ALA A 353 14.51 -26.83 -8.88
CA ALA A 353 13.38 -27.29 -9.68
C ALA A 353 12.40 -28.16 -8.89
N SER A 354 12.91 -29.15 -8.13
CA SER A 354 12.08 -30.01 -7.31
C SER A 354 11.42 -29.27 -6.13
N LEU A 355 12.10 -28.27 -5.56
CA LEU A 355 11.54 -27.43 -4.50
C LEU A 355 10.40 -26.57 -5.04
N ARG A 356 10.56 -25.93 -6.21
CA ARG A 356 9.49 -25.15 -6.87
C ARG A 356 8.28 -26.02 -7.21
N GLU A 357 8.50 -27.17 -7.82
CA GLU A 357 7.44 -28.13 -8.16
C GLU A 357 6.65 -28.54 -6.88
N TYR A 358 7.37 -28.90 -5.81
CA TYR A 358 6.72 -29.23 -4.54
C TYR A 358 5.89 -28.08 -3.96
N LEU A 359 6.43 -26.85 -3.97
CA LEU A 359 5.73 -25.67 -3.46
C LEU A 359 4.47 -25.37 -4.25
N GLU A 360 4.49 -25.58 -5.57
CA GLU A 360 3.32 -25.40 -6.44
C GLU A 360 2.27 -26.49 -6.23
N GLU A 361 2.66 -27.79 -6.25
CA GLU A 361 1.75 -28.93 -6.12
C GLU A 361 1.16 -29.07 -4.72
N SER A 362 1.94 -28.81 -3.67
CA SER A 362 1.51 -28.94 -2.29
C SER A 362 0.81 -27.70 -1.74
N SER A 363 0.72 -26.63 -2.55
CA SER A 363 0.09 -25.38 -2.17
C SER A 363 -1.44 -25.53 -2.09
N GLN A 364 -2.00 -25.37 -0.90
CA GLN A 364 -3.43 -25.50 -0.63
C GLN A 364 -4.04 -24.14 -0.26
N ASP A 365 -5.28 -23.93 -0.67
CA ASP A 365 -6.11 -22.85 -0.14
C ASP A 365 -6.38 -23.04 1.35
N PHE A 366 -6.59 -21.93 2.08
CA PHE A 366 -6.77 -21.99 3.55
C PHE A 366 -7.99 -22.82 3.98
N ILE A 367 -9.05 -22.92 3.18
CA ILE A 367 -10.21 -23.75 3.49
C ILE A 367 -9.83 -25.23 3.43
N ASN A 368 -9.21 -25.65 2.31
CA ASN A 368 -8.74 -27.02 2.14
C ASN A 368 -7.76 -27.40 3.24
N PHE A 369 -6.84 -26.50 3.61
CA PHE A 369 -5.92 -26.69 4.70
C PHE A 369 -6.64 -26.86 6.05
N LYS A 370 -7.56 -25.95 6.41
CA LYS A 370 -8.34 -26.08 7.67
C LYS A 370 -9.15 -27.35 7.72
N VAL A 371 -9.78 -27.72 6.61
CA VAL A 371 -10.54 -28.97 6.51
C VAL A 371 -9.62 -30.18 6.70
N SER A 372 -8.52 -30.26 5.96
CA SER A 372 -7.58 -31.41 6.03
C SER A 372 -7.00 -31.60 7.43
N LEU A 373 -6.77 -30.50 8.15
CA LEU A 373 -6.21 -30.51 9.50
C LEU A 373 -7.21 -30.95 10.54
N LEU A 374 -8.41 -30.41 10.52
CA LEU A 374 -9.39 -30.57 11.59
C LEU A 374 -10.33 -31.77 11.35
N MET A 375 -10.48 -32.24 10.10
CA MET A 375 -11.22 -33.47 9.82
C MET A 375 -10.50 -34.72 10.37
N LYS A 376 -9.16 -34.72 10.44
CA LYS A 376 -8.41 -35.80 11.10
C LYS A 376 -8.77 -35.92 12.59
N ASP A 377 -9.05 -34.78 13.25
CA ASP A 377 -9.42 -34.74 14.68
C ASP A 377 -10.93 -34.93 14.91
N ALA A 378 -11.75 -34.75 13.89
CA ALA A 378 -13.23 -34.81 14.04
C ALA A 378 -13.79 -36.23 14.04
N ASN A 379 -13.07 -37.25 13.52
CA ASN A 379 -13.44 -38.68 13.55
C ASN A 379 -14.94 -38.93 13.35
N ASN A 380 -15.60 -38.33 12.35
CA ASN A 380 -17.05 -38.41 12.09
C ASN A 380 -17.98 -37.89 13.22
N ASP A 381 -17.46 -37.14 14.20
CA ASP A 381 -18.26 -36.52 15.25
C ASP A 381 -19.01 -35.28 14.69
N PRO A 382 -20.38 -35.27 14.63
CA PRO A 382 -21.16 -34.18 14.08
C PRO A 382 -20.96 -32.84 14.82
N VAL A 383 -20.68 -32.89 16.15
CA VAL A 383 -20.49 -31.69 16.97
C VAL A 383 -19.15 -31.02 16.59
N LYS A 384 -18.11 -31.83 16.44
CA LYS A 384 -16.78 -31.34 16.01
C LYS A 384 -16.83 -30.82 14.58
N LYS A 385 -17.55 -31.51 13.67
CA LYS A 385 -17.77 -31.05 12.29
C LYS A 385 -18.48 -29.68 12.27
N ALA A 386 -19.50 -29.47 13.09
CA ALA A 386 -20.18 -28.17 13.19
C ALA A 386 -19.27 -27.08 13.77
N GLY A 387 -18.41 -27.41 14.74
CA GLY A 387 -17.38 -26.49 15.25
C GLY A 387 -16.39 -26.06 14.17
N LEU A 388 -15.87 -27.00 13.39
CA LEU A 388 -14.96 -26.74 12.27
C LEU A 388 -15.58 -25.80 11.22
N ILE A 389 -16.83 -26.05 10.83
CA ILE A 389 -17.54 -25.21 9.87
C ILE A 389 -17.66 -23.78 10.39
N ARG A 390 -17.99 -23.63 11.67
CA ARG A 390 -18.08 -22.29 12.29
C ARG A 390 -16.74 -21.58 12.30
N ASP A 391 -15.63 -22.28 12.54
CA ASP A 391 -14.27 -21.72 12.49
C ASP A 391 -13.88 -21.28 11.07
N ILE A 392 -14.25 -22.06 10.04
CA ILE A 392 -14.03 -21.68 8.63
C ILE A 392 -14.86 -20.45 8.27
N VAL A 393 -16.16 -20.44 8.61
CA VAL A 393 -17.05 -19.28 8.33
C VAL A 393 -16.56 -18.04 9.08
N THR A 394 -16.02 -18.20 10.30
CA THR A 394 -15.39 -17.10 11.05
C THR A 394 -14.19 -16.51 10.30
N SER A 395 -13.35 -17.35 9.70
CA SER A 395 -12.23 -16.86 8.87
C SER A 395 -12.71 -16.18 7.58
N ILE A 396 -13.72 -16.74 6.91
CA ILE A 396 -14.35 -16.11 5.74
C ILE A 396 -14.93 -14.74 6.10
N SER A 397 -15.55 -14.60 7.29
CA SER A 397 -16.13 -13.32 7.74
C SER A 397 -15.11 -12.17 7.85
N LYS A 398 -13.81 -12.50 7.98
CA LYS A 398 -12.72 -11.55 8.09
C LYS A 398 -12.27 -10.97 6.75
N ILE A 399 -12.58 -11.63 5.63
CA ILE A 399 -12.23 -11.17 4.28
C ILE A 399 -13.02 -9.89 3.97
N PRO A 400 -12.37 -8.78 3.59
CA PRO A 400 -13.05 -7.51 3.32
C PRO A 400 -13.94 -7.55 2.06
N ASP A 401 -13.49 -8.26 1.01
CA ASP A 401 -14.18 -8.36 -0.28
C ASP A 401 -15.39 -9.30 -0.18
N SER A 402 -16.58 -8.78 -0.52
CA SER A 402 -17.85 -9.54 -0.45
C SER A 402 -17.95 -10.64 -1.51
N ILE A 403 -17.38 -10.42 -2.71
CA ILE A 403 -17.39 -11.41 -3.79
C ILE A 403 -16.47 -12.59 -3.41
N GLN A 404 -15.29 -12.27 -2.88
CA GLN A 404 -14.38 -13.28 -2.37
C GLN A 404 -15.03 -14.12 -1.25
N ARG A 405 -15.73 -13.47 -0.30
CA ARG A 405 -16.47 -14.20 0.74
C ARG A 405 -17.51 -15.16 0.16
N GLU A 406 -18.25 -14.74 -0.87
CA GLU A 406 -19.27 -15.56 -1.53
C GLU A 406 -18.63 -16.80 -2.18
N VAL A 407 -17.56 -16.62 -2.95
CA VAL A 407 -16.83 -17.73 -3.58
C VAL A 407 -16.31 -18.73 -2.52
N TYR A 408 -15.76 -18.22 -1.43
CA TYR A 408 -15.26 -19.08 -0.35
C TYR A 408 -16.40 -19.80 0.43
N VAL A 409 -17.57 -19.20 0.56
CA VAL A 409 -18.76 -19.86 1.13
C VAL A 409 -19.22 -21.00 0.22
N GLN A 410 -19.26 -20.80 -1.10
CA GLN A 410 -19.61 -21.85 -2.07
C GLN A 410 -18.60 -23.01 -2.00
N GLU A 411 -17.30 -22.71 -1.95
CA GLU A 411 -16.27 -23.75 -1.83
C GLU A 411 -16.38 -24.51 -0.50
N CYS A 412 -16.63 -23.81 0.61
CA CYS A 412 -16.86 -24.42 1.92
C CYS A 412 -18.11 -25.32 1.88
N SER A 413 -19.20 -24.89 1.24
CA SER A 413 -20.42 -25.67 1.02
C SER A 413 -20.11 -26.97 0.28
N ARG A 414 -19.34 -26.91 -0.79
CA ARG A 414 -18.94 -28.05 -1.63
C ARG A 414 -18.10 -29.07 -0.86
N ILE A 415 -17.10 -28.61 -0.09
CA ILE A 415 -16.16 -29.49 0.63
C ILE A 415 -16.82 -30.14 1.85
N MET A 416 -17.63 -29.37 2.58
CA MET A 416 -18.22 -29.83 3.85
C MET A 416 -19.60 -30.48 3.67
N GLU A 417 -20.13 -30.51 2.44
CA GLU A 417 -21.46 -31.04 2.08
C GLU A 417 -22.60 -30.42 2.92
N ILE A 418 -22.56 -29.09 3.04
CA ILE A 418 -23.56 -28.29 3.77
C ILE A 418 -24.18 -27.26 2.83
N SER A 419 -25.47 -27.01 3.02
CA SER A 419 -26.21 -26.01 2.23
C SER A 419 -25.60 -24.59 2.37
N GLU A 420 -25.34 -23.93 1.25
CA GLU A 420 -24.87 -22.53 1.18
C GLU A 420 -25.75 -21.59 2.01
N ARG A 421 -27.05 -21.80 2.02
CA ARG A 421 -28.02 -20.99 2.78
C ARG A 421 -27.71 -20.98 4.29
N VAL A 422 -27.28 -22.10 4.84
CA VAL A 422 -26.90 -22.19 6.27
C VAL A 422 -25.62 -21.43 6.53
N LEU A 423 -24.63 -21.55 5.65
CA LEU A 423 -23.35 -20.85 5.75
C LEU A 423 -23.51 -19.32 5.61
N PHE A 424 -24.34 -18.85 4.67
CA PHE A 424 -24.66 -17.43 4.52
C PHE A 424 -25.41 -16.88 5.73
N SER A 425 -26.32 -17.65 6.34
CA SER A 425 -27.00 -17.24 7.58
C SER A 425 -26.03 -17.06 8.74
N GLU A 426 -25.11 -18.01 8.93
CA GLU A 426 -24.07 -17.93 9.98
C GLU A 426 -23.10 -16.75 9.70
N LEU A 427 -22.67 -16.59 8.44
CA LEU A 427 -21.81 -15.46 8.02
C LEU A 427 -22.48 -14.11 8.31
N ALA A 428 -23.75 -13.94 7.99
CA ALA A 428 -24.49 -12.72 8.28
C ALA A 428 -24.59 -12.42 9.77
N GLN A 429 -24.78 -13.45 10.61
CA GLN A 429 -24.78 -13.30 12.07
C GLN A 429 -23.40 -12.87 12.60
N LEU A 430 -22.31 -13.44 12.08
CA LEU A 430 -20.95 -13.08 12.49
C LEU A 430 -20.61 -11.63 12.10
N ILE A 431 -20.97 -11.21 10.89
CA ILE A 431 -20.74 -9.84 10.42
C ILE A 431 -21.55 -8.84 11.26
N SER A 432 -22.82 -9.17 11.59
CA SER A 432 -23.66 -8.29 12.42
C SER A 432 -23.16 -8.17 13.85
N LYS A 433 -22.67 -9.26 14.47
CA LYS A 433 -22.04 -9.25 15.79
C LYS A 433 -20.78 -8.40 15.82
N ASN A 434 -19.90 -8.57 14.85
CA ASN A 434 -18.68 -7.77 14.75
C ASN A 434 -19.00 -6.27 14.62
N SER A 435 -20.04 -5.90 13.87
CA SER A 435 -20.48 -4.51 13.75
C SER A 435 -21.08 -3.93 15.06
N GLN A 436 -21.75 -4.76 15.87
CA GLN A 436 -22.30 -4.37 17.17
C GLN A 436 -21.21 -4.24 18.24
N ASP A 437 -20.22 -5.12 18.24
CA ASP A 437 -19.09 -5.06 19.18
C ASP A 437 -18.16 -3.87 18.86
N PHE A 438 -18.00 -3.51 17.59
CA PHE A 438 -17.34 -2.27 17.19
C PHE A 438 -18.09 -1.03 17.71
N LYS A 439 -19.43 -1.00 17.61
CA LYS A 439 -20.26 0.09 18.15
C LYS A 439 -20.21 0.18 19.69
N LYS A 440 -20.17 -0.95 20.39
CA LYS A 440 -20.05 -1.00 21.87
C LYS A 440 -18.67 -0.55 22.37
N ASN A 441 -17.60 -0.92 21.69
CA ASN A 441 -16.24 -0.49 22.02
C ASN A 441 -16.04 1.00 21.72
N GLN A 442 -16.60 1.53 20.64
CA GLN A 442 -16.59 2.97 20.37
C GLN A 442 -17.37 3.79 21.42
N GLN A 443 -18.39 3.22 22.06
CA GLN A 443 -19.11 3.92 23.17
C GLN A 443 -18.30 3.96 24.47
N LYS A 444 -17.38 3.02 24.69
CA LYS A 444 -16.48 3.03 25.86
C LYS A 444 -15.26 3.96 25.69
N GLU A 445 -14.82 4.17 24.44
CA GLU A 445 -13.70 5.06 24.12
C GLU A 445 -14.12 6.54 23.89
N LYS A 446 -15.42 6.86 23.85
CA LYS A 446 -15.94 8.21 23.65
C LYS A 446 -15.69 9.21 24.79
N GLN A 447 -14.82 8.90 25.76
CA GLN A 447 -14.35 9.88 26.75
C GLN A 447 -12.97 10.50 26.46
N SER A 448 -12.32 10.18 25.34
CA SER A 448 -11.15 10.94 24.87
C SER A 448 -10.92 10.67 23.37
N PHE A 449 -10.86 11.74 22.59
CA PHE A 449 -10.50 11.87 21.17
C PHE A 449 -11.66 11.81 20.14
N GLU A 450 -11.77 12.88 19.37
CA GLU A 450 -12.58 12.98 18.15
C GLU A 450 -12.11 11.97 17.10
N VAL A 451 -13.03 11.19 16.55
CA VAL A 451 -12.75 10.11 15.61
C VAL A 451 -13.28 10.46 14.22
N VAL A 452 -12.38 10.48 13.26
CA VAL A 452 -12.68 10.46 11.83
C VAL A 452 -13.39 9.14 11.47
N LYS A 453 -14.62 9.22 10.97
CA LYS A 453 -15.42 8.07 10.52
C LYS A 453 -14.88 7.51 9.23
N LYS A 454 -14.38 6.25 9.23
CA LYS A 454 -14.18 5.48 8.00
C LYS A 454 -15.54 4.96 7.52
N GLN A 455 -15.88 5.28 6.29
CA GLN A 455 -17.05 4.76 5.59
C GLN A 455 -16.83 3.33 5.12
N THR A 456 -17.85 2.50 5.28
CA THR A 456 -17.95 1.13 4.76
C THR A 456 -18.12 1.18 3.24
N GLU A 457 -17.25 0.52 2.49
CA GLU A 457 -17.41 0.36 1.04
C GLU A 457 -18.66 -0.47 0.74
N GLN A 458 -19.60 0.15 0.03
CA GLN A 458 -20.72 -0.52 -0.60
C GLN A 458 -20.28 -1.09 -1.97
N LEU A 459 -20.84 -2.24 -2.34
CA LEU A 459 -20.72 -2.92 -3.63
C LEU A 459 -20.54 -1.95 -4.81
N LYS A 460 -19.68 -2.30 -5.76
CA LYS A 460 -19.51 -1.60 -7.05
C LYS A 460 -20.77 -1.71 -7.93
N GLU A 461 -21.85 -1.06 -7.59
CA GLU A 461 -22.54 -0.23 -8.57
C GLU A 461 -21.48 0.73 -9.11
N VAL A 462 -21.39 0.83 -10.43
CA VAL A 462 -20.57 1.85 -11.07
C VAL A 462 -20.89 3.15 -10.35
N ASN A 463 -19.98 3.62 -9.50
CA ASN A 463 -20.26 4.79 -8.67
C ASN A 463 -20.26 6.00 -9.59
N SER A 464 -21.44 6.26 -10.17
CA SER A 464 -21.66 7.34 -11.14
C SER A 464 -21.23 8.68 -10.58
N LEU A 465 -21.31 8.85 -9.25
CA LEU A 465 -20.81 10.05 -8.58
C LEU A 465 -19.27 10.13 -8.64
N PHE A 466 -18.55 9.05 -8.37
CA PHE A 466 -17.10 8.99 -8.49
C PHE A 466 -16.63 9.34 -9.92
N ILE A 467 -17.34 8.85 -10.95
CA ILE A 467 -17.00 9.16 -12.34
C ILE A 467 -17.20 10.64 -12.64
N LEU A 468 -18.28 11.25 -12.14
CA LEU A 468 -18.56 12.66 -12.36
C LEU A 468 -17.63 13.57 -11.56
N GLU A 469 -17.34 13.23 -10.33
CA GLU A 469 -16.35 13.95 -9.52
C GLU A 469 -14.96 13.90 -10.20
N ARG A 470 -14.56 12.72 -10.70
CA ARG A 470 -13.33 12.56 -11.48
C ARG A 470 -13.32 13.40 -12.75
N GLU A 471 -14.47 13.48 -13.45
CA GLU A 471 -14.62 14.28 -14.67
C GLU A 471 -14.50 15.77 -14.38
N ILE A 472 -15.06 16.28 -13.28
CA ILE A 472 -14.91 17.68 -12.87
C ILE A 472 -13.43 17.98 -12.58
N ILE A 473 -12.73 17.12 -11.84
CA ILE A 473 -11.28 17.28 -11.61
C ILE A 473 -10.52 17.26 -12.93
N ARG A 474 -10.88 16.37 -13.89
CA ARG A 474 -10.29 16.33 -15.23
C ARG A 474 -10.47 17.65 -15.97
N ILE A 475 -11.68 18.20 -15.97
CA ILE A 475 -11.97 19.48 -16.63
C ILE A 475 -11.15 20.61 -16.00
N LEU A 476 -11.07 20.68 -14.68
CA LEU A 476 -10.27 21.68 -13.98
C LEU A 476 -8.77 21.58 -14.30
N LEU A 477 -8.23 20.35 -14.35
CA LEU A 477 -6.81 20.12 -14.68
C LEU A 477 -6.46 20.49 -16.11
N LEU A 478 -7.31 20.12 -17.08
CA LEU A 478 -6.99 20.26 -18.50
C LEU A 478 -7.42 21.61 -19.07
N PHE A 479 -8.52 22.16 -18.58
CA PHE A 479 -9.17 23.34 -19.17
C PHE A 479 -9.46 24.46 -18.17
N GLY A 480 -9.14 24.28 -16.89
CA GLY A 480 -9.51 25.23 -15.82
C GLY A 480 -9.06 26.67 -16.05
N ASN A 481 -7.91 26.86 -16.71
CA ASN A 481 -7.36 28.19 -17.03
C ASN A 481 -7.86 28.76 -18.35
N GLN A 482 -8.70 28.04 -19.11
CA GLN A 482 -9.23 28.53 -20.39
C GLN A 482 -10.50 29.34 -20.18
N GLU A 483 -10.67 30.37 -21.02
CA GLU A 483 -11.90 31.13 -21.12
C GLU A 483 -12.78 30.60 -22.25
N THR A 484 -14.08 30.53 -22.01
CA THR A 484 -15.07 30.12 -23.02
C THR A 484 -16.39 30.86 -22.82
N ASP A 485 -17.22 30.87 -23.88
CA ASP A 485 -18.53 31.52 -23.84
C ASP A 485 -19.57 30.57 -23.24
N PHE A 486 -20.21 31.04 -22.18
CA PHE A 486 -21.33 30.38 -21.55
C PHE A 486 -22.64 31.05 -21.93
N ILE A 487 -23.76 30.36 -21.77
CA ILE A 487 -25.10 30.84 -22.01
C ILE A 487 -25.90 30.74 -20.73
N ASP A 488 -26.35 31.84 -20.21
CA ASP A 488 -27.32 31.91 -19.11
C ASP A 488 -28.70 32.33 -19.60
N PHE A 489 -29.72 32.09 -18.77
CA PHE A 489 -31.09 32.50 -19.02
C PHE A 489 -31.47 33.55 -17.98
N VAL A 490 -31.58 34.80 -18.43
CA VAL A 490 -31.95 35.93 -17.58
C VAL A 490 -33.44 36.20 -17.74
N GLU A 491 -34.12 36.41 -16.61
CA GLU A 491 -35.51 36.82 -16.61
C GLU A 491 -35.60 38.31 -17.02
N VAL A 492 -36.24 38.58 -18.15
CA VAL A 492 -36.48 39.94 -18.65
C VAL A 492 -37.98 40.19 -18.63
N GLU A 493 -38.39 41.30 -18.01
CA GLU A 493 -39.78 41.77 -18.02
C GLU A 493 -40.03 42.64 -19.25
N ASP A 494 -41.00 42.29 -20.08
CA ASP A 494 -41.40 43.07 -21.24
C ASP A 494 -42.30 44.28 -20.86
N GLU A 495 -42.63 45.13 -21.86
CA GLU A 495 -43.41 46.33 -21.64
C GLU A 495 -44.84 46.06 -21.11
N ASP A 496 -45.31 44.80 -21.23
CA ASP A 496 -46.64 44.35 -20.78
C ASP A 496 -46.55 43.68 -19.37
N GLY A 497 -45.36 43.66 -18.71
CA GLY A 497 -45.16 43.06 -17.38
C GLY A 497 -45.06 41.55 -17.39
N VAL A 498 -44.82 40.91 -18.56
CA VAL A 498 -44.66 39.46 -18.68
C VAL A 498 -43.18 39.10 -18.61
N ILE A 499 -42.83 38.25 -17.68
CA ILE A 499 -41.47 37.73 -17.51
C ILE A 499 -41.21 36.63 -18.54
N HIS A 500 -40.20 36.80 -19.36
CA HIS A 500 -39.70 35.79 -20.27
C HIS A 500 -38.19 35.60 -20.11
N LEU A 501 -37.71 34.39 -20.48
CA LEU A 501 -36.30 34.02 -20.36
C LEU A 501 -35.56 34.37 -21.65
N GLU A 502 -34.63 35.33 -21.58
CA GLU A 502 -33.70 35.63 -22.66
C GLU A 502 -32.35 34.94 -22.47
N LYS A 503 -31.73 34.56 -23.60
CA LYS A 503 -30.39 33.97 -23.62
C LYS A 503 -29.34 35.05 -23.59
N GLU A 504 -28.61 35.16 -22.51
CA GLU A 504 -27.44 36.02 -22.40
C GLU A 504 -26.15 35.22 -22.57
N LYS A 505 -25.25 35.72 -23.42
CA LYS A 505 -23.92 35.12 -23.57
C LYS A 505 -22.93 35.92 -22.75
N TYR A 506 -22.12 35.23 -21.95
CA TYR A 506 -21.01 35.82 -21.22
C TYR A 506 -19.77 34.92 -21.30
N THR A 507 -18.59 35.55 -21.23
CA THR A 507 -17.30 34.83 -21.24
C THR A 507 -16.80 34.68 -19.81
N ASN A 508 -16.43 33.47 -19.40
CA ASN A 508 -15.86 33.22 -18.10
C ASN A 508 -14.76 32.14 -18.16
N GLN A 509 -13.87 32.16 -17.19
CA GLN A 509 -12.87 31.12 -17.01
C GLN A 509 -13.54 29.84 -16.49
N VAL A 510 -13.18 28.69 -17.07
CA VAL A 510 -13.78 27.38 -16.74
C VAL A 510 -13.70 27.06 -15.24
N SER A 511 -12.56 27.33 -14.60
CA SER A 511 -12.40 27.10 -13.15
C SER A 511 -13.31 28.00 -12.31
N LYS A 512 -13.50 29.25 -12.69
CA LYS A 512 -14.40 30.18 -12.00
C LYS A 512 -15.85 29.78 -12.19
N GLU A 513 -16.23 29.38 -13.41
CA GLU A 513 -17.57 28.91 -13.71
C GLU A 513 -17.95 27.65 -12.89
N LEU A 514 -17.05 26.66 -12.85
CA LEU A 514 -17.24 25.45 -12.02
C LEU A 514 -17.31 25.80 -10.53
N TYR A 515 -16.44 26.70 -10.06
CA TYR A 515 -16.42 27.11 -8.66
C TYR A 515 -17.74 27.76 -8.25
N LEU A 516 -18.23 28.75 -9.01
CA LEU A 516 -19.47 29.44 -8.72
C LEU A 516 -20.66 28.48 -8.68
N ASN A 517 -20.80 27.61 -9.70
CA ASN A 517 -21.88 26.65 -9.76
C ASN A 517 -21.87 25.62 -8.62
N LEU A 518 -20.69 25.14 -8.20
CA LEU A 518 -20.58 24.19 -7.10
C LEU A 518 -20.79 24.87 -5.74
N GLN A 519 -20.39 26.12 -5.59
CA GLN A 519 -20.60 26.91 -4.38
C GLN A 519 -22.08 27.28 -4.18
N ASP A 520 -22.76 27.73 -5.24
CA ASP A 520 -24.18 28.10 -5.20
C ASP A 520 -25.08 26.94 -4.82
N ASP A 521 -24.69 25.72 -5.18
CA ASP A 521 -25.42 24.50 -4.87
C ASP A 521 -24.96 23.85 -3.54
N GLU A 522 -24.01 24.43 -2.81
CA GLU A 522 -23.38 23.83 -1.62
C GLU A 522 -22.89 22.38 -1.82
N ILE A 523 -22.37 22.08 -3.04
CA ILE A 523 -21.93 20.74 -3.41
C ILE A 523 -20.55 20.44 -2.80
N GLU A 524 -20.48 19.36 -2.02
CA GLU A 524 -19.22 18.79 -1.55
C GLU A 524 -18.89 17.47 -2.28
N PHE A 525 -17.61 17.27 -2.59
CA PHE A 525 -17.11 16.01 -3.14
C PHE A 525 -17.25 14.88 -2.11
N SER A 526 -17.73 13.73 -2.56
CA SER A 526 -17.87 12.55 -1.71
C SER A 526 -16.57 11.77 -1.52
N ASN A 527 -15.65 11.88 -2.48
CA ASN A 527 -14.32 11.28 -2.40
C ASN A 527 -13.33 12.25 -1.75
N GLU A 528 -12.72 11.85 -0.64
CA GLU A 528 -11.83 12.68 0.17
C GLU A 528 -10.59 13.18 -0.63
N ILE A 529 -10.08 12.38 -1.57
CA ILE A 529 -8.92 12.78 -2.38
C ILE A 529 -9.35 13.82 -3.41
N PHE A 530 -10.49 13.64 -4.10
CA PHE A 530 -11.02 14.64 -5.03
C PHE A 530 -11.39 15.93 -4.30
N LYS A 531 -11.92 15.81 -3.08
CA LYS A 531 -12.21 16.94 -2.20
C LYS A 531 -10.93 17.73 -1.89
N SER A 532 -9.85 17.07 -1.51
CA SER A 532 -8.56 17.70 -1.24
C SER A 532 -8.00 18.40 -2.49
N ILE A 533 -7.99 17.70 -3.64
CA ILE A 533 -7.53 18.27 -4.91
C ILE A 533 -8.33 19.52 -5.27
N TYR A 534 -9.66 19.45 -5.16
CA TYR A 534 -10.54 20.57 -5.47
C TYR A 534 -10.26 21.80 -4.60
N TYR A 535 -10.19 21.62 -3.27
CA TYR A 535 -9.93 22.74 -2.36
C TYR A 535 -8.54 23.37 -2.59
N GLU A 536 -7.53 22.60 -2.89
CA GLU A 536 -6.21 23.12 -3.23
C GLU A 536 -6.22 23.89 -4.56
N MET A 537 -6.97 23.40 -5.58
CA MET A 537 -7.16 24.12 -6.84
C MET A 537 -7.86 25.46 -6.62
N ILE A 538 -8.91 25.49 -5.81
CA ILE A 538 -9.63 26.73 -5.49
C ILE A 538 -8.75 27.69 -4.68
N HIS A 539 -7.91 27.16 -3.78
CA HIS A 539 -6.94 27.99 -3.07
C HIS A 539 -5.93 28.65 -4.00
N GLN A 540 -5.38 27.93 -4.98
CA GLN A 540 -4.50 28.49 -6.01
C GLN A 540 -5.24 29.53 -6.87
N LEU A 541 -6.46 29.20 -7.31
CA LEU A 541 -7.27 30.11 -8.12
C LEU A 541 -7.51 31.46 -7.39
N ASN A 542 -7.76 31.43 -6.08
CA ASN A 542 -7.97 32.62 -5.27
C ASN A 542 -6.70 33.44 -5.03
N GLN A 543 -5.53 32.81 -5.06
CA GLN A 543 -4.24 33.48 -4.83
C GLN A 543 -3.59 33.98 -6.12
N GLU A 544 -3.62 33.17 -7.17
CA GLU A 544 -2.82 33.35 -8.39
C GLU A 544 -3.65 33.53 -9.66
N ASP A 545 -4.98 33.47 -9.54
CA ASP A 545 -5.95 33.51 -10.65
C ASP A 545 -5.75 32.42 -11.72
N LYS A 546 -5.01 31.38 -11.39
CA LYS A 546 -4.74 30.20 -12.24
C LYS A 546 -4.52 28.93 -11.43
N ILE A 547 -4.68 27.78 -12.08
CA ILE A 547 -4.38 26.46 -11.54
C ILE A 547 -3.07 25.97 -12.15
N GLU A 548 -2.06 25.69 -11.32
CA GLU A 548 -0.78 25.13 -11.75
C GLU A 548 -0.80 23.61 -11.65
N MET A 549 -0.88 22.93 -12.80
CA MET A 549 -0.95 21.47 -12.89
C MET A 549 0.27 20.78 -12.27
N GLU A 550 1.46 21.36 -12.41
CA GLU A 550 2.72 20.80 -11.92
C GLU A 550 2.72 20.63 -10.40
N THR A 551 2.05 21.50 -9.66
CA THR A 551 1.91 21.40 -8.20
C THR A 551 1.23 20.10 -7.79
N PHE A 552 0.21 19.66 -8.53
CA PHE A 552 -0.54 18.43 -8.26
C PHE A 552 0.20 17.18 -8.76
N ILE A 553 0.93 17.27 -9.87
CA ILE A 553 1.80 16.18 -10.35
C ILE A 553 2.91 15.89 -9.33
N ASN A 554 3.50 16.94 -8.75
CA ASN A 554 4.63 16.86 -7.82
C ASN A 554 4.20 16.92 -6.35
N HIS A 555 2.92 16.66 -6.08
CA HIS A 555 2.36 16.74 -4.73
C HIS A 555 3.01 15.73 -3.77
N SER A 556 3.26 16.16 -2.51
CA SER A 556 3.90 15.32 -1.47
C SER A 556 3.04 14.11 -1.06
N ASN A 557 1.71 14.23 -1.18
CA ASN A 557 0.80 13.10 -1.04
C ASN A 557 0.77 12.30 -2.35
N THR A 558 1.29 11.07 -2.29
CA THR A 558 1.41 10.18 -3.44
C THR A 558 0.06 9.78 -4.05
N ASP A 559 -1.02 9.74 -3.26
CA ASP A 559 -2.35 9.40 -3.75
C ASP A 559 -2.89 10.52 -4.66
N ILE A 560 -2.68 11.78 -4.29
CA ILE A 560 -3.03 12.95 -5.13
C ILE A 560 -2.24 12.92 -6.45
N SER A 561 -0.91 12.80 -6.37
CA SER A 561 -0.04 12.72 -7.54
C SER A 561 -0.42 11.55 -8.48
N SER A 562 -0.71 10.37 -7.93
CA SER A 562 -1.11 9.19 -8.70
C SER A 562 -2.45 9.38 -9.42
N ILE A 563 -3.46 9.93 -8.74
CA ILE A 563 -4.78 10.18 -9.33
C ILE A 563 -4.70 11.24 -10.43
N VAL A 564 -4.01 12.35 -10.17
CA VAL A 564 -3.81 13.42 -11.17
C VAL A 564 -3.07 12.87 -12.40
N THR A 565 -1.98 12.13 -12.19
CA THR A 565 -1.24 11.48 -13.28
C THR A 565 -2.13 10.52 -14.07
N SER A 566 -2.98 9.73 -13.38
CA SER A 566 -3.92 8.82 -14.03
C SER A 566 -4.89 9.57 -14.95
N ILE A 567 -5.44 10.68 -14.50
CA ILE A 567 -6.35 11.52 -15.28
C ILE A 567 -5.65 12.07 -16.53
N LEU A 568 -4.44 12.60 -16.37
CA LEU A 568 -3.68 13.22 -17.47
C LEU A 568 -3.20 12.22 -18.52
N MET A 569 -2.82 11.00 -18.12
CA MET A 569 -2.36 9.96 -19.03
C MET A 569 -3.51 9.25 -19.74
N ASP A 570 -4.70 9.13 -19.13
CA ASP A 570 -5.88 8.59 -19.78
C ASP A 570 -6.30 9.48 -20.96
N ASP A 571 -6.15 10.79 -20.85
CA ASP A 571 -6.40 11.73 -21.95
C ASP A 571 -5.42 11.52 -23.12
N GLU A 572 -4.14 11.29 -22.85
CA GLU A 572 -3.14 11.02 -23.90
C GLU A 572 -3.33 9.67 -24.60
N LYS A 573 -3.83 8.65 -23.89
CA LYS A 573 -4.11 7.33 -24.46
C LYS A 573 -5.13 7.40 -25.61
N TYR A 574 -6.10 8.30 -25.48
CA TYR A 574 -7.21 8.48 -26.40
C TYR A 574 -7.05 9.69 -27.32
N THR A 575 -5.82 10.21 -27.48
CA THR A 575 -5.57 11.22 -28.51
C THR A 575 -6.04 10.70 -29.87
N LEU A 576 -6.91 11.51 -30.47
CA LEU A 576 -7.55 11.16 -31.74
C LEU A 576 -6.48 10.92 -32.81
N SER A 577 -6.48 9.75 -33.40
CA SER A 577 -5.79 9.51 -34.69
C SER A 577 -6.29 10.56 -35.68
N ASP A 578 -5.44 10.98 -36.62
CA ASP A 578 -5.80 12.00 -37.64
C ASP A 578 -6.97 11.51 -38.53
N TRP A 579 -8.17 11.56 -37.97
CA TRP A 579 -9.43 11.14 -38.60
C TRP A 579 -9.81 12.06 -39.75
N LYS A 580 -9.27 13.31 -39.77
CA LYS A 580 -9.41 14.25 -40.88
C LYS A 580 -8.89 13.67 -42.20
N ARG A 581 -7.85 12.82 -42.17
CA ARG A 581 -7.36 12.07 -43.33
C ARG A 581 -8.34 11.06 -43.90
N LYS A 582 -9.33 10.63 -43.09
CA LYS A 582 -10.38 9.68 -43.48
C LYS A 582 -11.74 10.37 -43.71
N ASN A 583 -11.77 11.70 -43.81
CA ASN A 583 -12.99 12.51 -43.92
C ASN A 583 -13.99 12.31 -42.78
N ILE A 584 -13.50 11.92 -41.59
CA ILE A 584 -14.29 11.84 -40.35
C ILE A 584 -13.96 13.09 -39.54
N PHE A 585 -14.92 14.00 -39.43
CA PHE A 585 -14.79 15.22 -38.62
C PHE A 585 -15.23 14.89 -37.20
N VAL A 586 -14.29 14.90 -36.25
CA VAL A 586 -14.54 14.75 -34.81
C VAL A 586 -14.36 16.13 -34.21
N THR A 587 -15.35 16.63 -33.48
CA THR A 587 -15.30 17.92 -32.79
C THR A 587 -14.29 17.83 -31.66
N GLU A 588 -13.30 18.73 -31.65
CA GLU A 588 -12.29 18.78 -30.58
C GLU A 588 -12.93 19.24 -29.26
N SER A 589 -12.43 18.75 -28.11
CA SER A 589 -12.97 19.09 -26.78
C SER A 589 -13.00 20.59 -26.50
N VAL A 590 -12.08 21.34 -27.09
CA VAL A 590 -12.02 22.83 -26.97
C VAL A 590 -13.20 23.51 -27.65
N GLU A 591 -13.69 22.97 -28.77
CA GLU A 591 -14.83 23.58 -29.54
C GLU A 591 -16.20 23.35 -28.82
N VAL A 592 -16.27 22.44 -27.90
CA VAL A 592 -17.48 22.09 -27.13
C VAL A 592 -17.30 22.28 -25.62
N LEU A 593 -16.29 23.04 -25.21
CA LEU A 593 -15.87 23.15 -23.81
C LEU A 593 -16.99 23.67 -22.89
N SER A 594 -17.74 24.71 -23.29
CA SER A 594 -18.86 25.24 -22.49
C SER A 594 -19.95 24.17 -22.28
N LYS A 595 -20.22 23.38 -23.31
CA LYS A 595 -21.17 22.26 -23.21
C LYS A 595 -20.66 21.16 -22.28
N LEU A 596 -19.37 20.81 -22.37
CA LEU A 596 -18.74 19.80 -21.50
C LEU A 596 -18.85 20.20 -20.03
N VAL A 597 -18.57 21.46 -19.71
CA VAL A 597 -18.69 22.02 -18.36
C VAL A 597 -20.14 21.97 -17.87
N SER A 598 -21.08 22.48 -18.69
CA SER A 598 -22.50 22.52 -18.36
C SER A 598 -23.08 21.10 -18.16
N ASP A 599 -22.72 20.15 -19.03
CA ASP A 599 -23.17 18.75 -18.92
C ASP A 599 -22.61 18.07 -17.67
N ALA A 600 -21.37 18.35 -17.28
CA ALA A 600 -20.77 17.82 -16.05
C ALA A 600 -21.50 18.32 -14.80
N ILE A 601 -21.78 19.63 -14.70
CA ILE A 601 -22.54 20.24 -13.60
C ILE A 601 -23.96 19.67 -13.52
N LEU A 602 -24.68 19.65 -14.63
CA LEU A 602 -26.07 19.17 -14.67
C LEU A 602 -26.18 17.68 -14.30
N ASN A 603 -25.24 16.85 -14.75
CA ASN A 603 -25.21 15.45 -14.38
C ASN A 603 -24.88 15.25 -12.90
N LEU A 604 -23.99 16.06 -12.32
CA LEU A 604 -23.69 16.00 -10.89
C LEU A 604 -24.93 16.39 -10.06
N ARG A 605 -25.58 17.51 -10.39
CA ARG A 605 -26.84 17.97 -9.79
C ARG A 605 -27.90 16.87 -9.81
N ARG A 606 -28.06 16.21 -10.96
CA ARG A 606 -29.01 15.12 -11.14
C ARG A 606 -28.78 13.96 -10.18
N ILE A 607 -27.54 13.47 -10.07
CA ILE A 607 -27.22 12.34 -9.18
C ILE A 607 -27.36 12.71 -7.71
N LEU A 608 -27.02 13.94 -7.33
CA LEU A 608 -27.19 14.41 -5.96
C LEU A 608 -28.66 14.52 -5.57
N ILE A 609 -29.51 15.01 -6.50
CA ILE A 609 -30.96 15.05 -6.30
C ILE A 609 -31.53 13.65 -6.18
N ASP A 610 -31.13 12.69 -7.04
CA ASP A 610 -31.55 11.29 -6.94
C ASP A 610 -31.19 10.68 -5.57
N LYS A 611 -29.96 10.92 -5.09
CA LYS A 611 -29.54 10.50 -3.75
C LYS A 611 -30.37 11.14 -2.64
N LYS A 612 -30.67 12.43 -2.76
CA LYS A 612 -31.48 13.15 -1.78
C LYS A 612 -32.91 12.62 -1.71
N ILE A 613 -33.52 12.36 -2.86
CA ILE A 613 -34.85 11.73 -2.95
C ILE A 613 -34.81 10.35 -2.29
N GLN A 614 -33.81 9.52 -2.58
CA GLN A 614 -33.68 8.19 -1.97
C GLN A 614 -33.49 8.25 -0.44
N GLN A 615 -32.74 9.22 0.06
CA GLN A 615 -32.57 9.43 1.51
C GLN A 615 -33.88 9.84 2.20
N LEU A 616 -34.69 10.68 1.54
CA LEU A 616 -36.00 11.11 2.06
C LEU A 616 -37.03 9.95 2.02
N ILE A 617 -36.98 9.08 1.01
CA ILE A 617 -37.87 7.92 0.89
C ILE A 617 -37.51 6.83 1.92
N ASN A 618 -36.19 6.63 2.20
CA ASN A 618 -35.69 5.60 3.09
C ASN A 618 -34.87 6.22 4.23
N PRO A 619 -35.50 6.87 5.23
CA PRO A 619 -34.80 7.44 6.34
C PRO A 619 -34.12 6.35 7.18
N SER A 620 -32.84 6.53 7.48
CA SER A 620 -31.95 5.55 8.15
C SER A 620 -32.37 5.20 9.59
N ASN A 621 -33.38 5.88 10.20
CA ASN A 621 -33.75 5.75 11.61
C ASN A 621 -35.14 5.16 11.86
N GLY A 622 -35.84 4.64 10.87
CA GLY A 622 -37.17 4.03 11.08
C GLY A 622 -38.27 5.05 11.49
N GLU A 623 -38.04 6.33 11.29
CA GLU A 623 -39.06 7.37 11.46
C GLU A 623 -40.01 7.35 10.28
N ALA A 624 -41.32 7.43 10.54
CA ALA A 624 -42.30 7.49 9.50
C ALA A 624 -42.16 8.78 8.67
N VAL A 625 -42.24 8.66 7.34
CA VAL A 625 -42.16 9.81 6.42
C VAL A 625 -43.21 10.86 6.84
N GLN A 626 -42.75 12.04 7.19
CA GLN A 626 -43.60 13.15 7.62
C GLN A 626 -44.14 13.91 6.39
N ASN A 627 -45.24 14.68 6.55
CA ASN A 627 -45.85 15.45 5.44
C ASN A 627 -44.85 16.45 4.80
N ILE A 628 -43.89 16.96 5.55
CA ILE A 628 -42.85 17.86 5.07
C ILE A 628 -41.90 17.14 4.11
N ASP A 629 -41.60 15.85 4.36
CA ASP A 629 -40.75 15.04 3.49
C ASP A 629 -41.40 14.78 2.13
N LEU A 630 -42.73 14.64 2.09
CA LEU A 630 -43.47 14.43 0.84
C LEU A 630 -43.46 15.66 -0.09
N GLU A 631 -43.56 16.86 0.48
CA GLU A 631 -43.47 18.11 -0.28
C GLU A 631 -42.05 18.31 -0.83
N MET A 632 -41.03 18.03 -0.03
CA MET A 632 -39.64 18.05 -0.47
C MET A 632 -39.34 17.04 -1.58
N ILE A 633 -39.86 15.82 -1.47
CA ILE A 633 -39.71 14.78 -2.50
C ILE A 633 -40.36 15.24 -3.80
N GLN A 634 -41.52 15.87 -3.73
CA GLN A 634 -42.25 16.41 -4.91
C GLN A 634 -41.47 17.51 -5.60
N ASN A 635 -40.93 18.46 -4.84
CA ASN A 635 -40.10 19.56 -5.32
C ASN A 635 -38.80 19.05 -5.98
N TYR A 636 -38.09 18.11 -5.33
CA TYR A 636 -36.87 17.50 -5.92
C TYR A 636 -37.21 16.67 -7.17
N THR A 637 -38.36 16.01 -7.23
CA THR A 637 -38.79 15.23 -8.39
C THR A 637 -39.11 16.15 -9.60
N GLU A 638 -39.69 17.32 -9.35
CA GLU A 638 -39.94 18.30 -10.40
C GLU A 638 -38.64 18.90 -10.92
N LEU A 639 -37.69 19.26 -10.00
CA LEU A 639 -36.37 19.73 -10.35
C LEU A 639 -35.59 18.69 -11.17
N LYS A 640 -35.69 17.41 -10.81
CA LYS A 640 -35.13 16.29 -11.58
C LYS A 640 -35.68 16.26 -13.01
N LYS A 641 -36.99 16.39 -13.20
CA LYS A 641 -37.61 16.44 -14.55
C LYS A 641 -37.06 17.59 -15.39
N ARG A 642 -36.92 18.77 -14.79
CA ARG A 642 -36.34 19.95 -15.48
C ARG A 642 -34.87 19.71 -15.91
N LEU A 643 -34.06 19.03 -15.06
CA LEU A 643 -32.68 18.65 -15.40
C LEU A 643 -32.60 17.63 -16.53
N TYR A 644 -33.50 16.60 -16.54
CA TYR A 644 -33.58 15.63 -17.63
C TYR A 644 -33.92 16.29 -18.97
N ASN A 645 -34.84 17.26 -18.97
CA ASN A 645 -35.22 18.01 -20.17
C ASN A 645 -34.03 18.86 -20.69
N LYS A 646 -33.25 19.51 -19.78
CA LYS A 646 -32.04 20.26 -20.18
C LYS A 646 -30.94 19.35 -20.75
N LEU A 647 -30.80 18.12 -20.24
CA LEU A 647 -29.85 17.11 -20.73
C LEU A 647 -30.33 16.37 -21.99
N MET A 648 -31.53 16.68 -22.52
CA MET A 648 -32.16 15.98 -23.65
C MET A 648 -32.23 14.45 -23.44
N ARG A 649 -32.47 14.00 -22.21
CA ARG A 649 -32.65 12.58 -21.86
C ARG A 649 -34.11 12.28 -21.54
N VAL A 650 -34.55 11.10 -21.94
CA VAL A 650 -35.90 10.60 -21.57
C VAL A 650 -35.87 10.21 -20.09
N VAL A 651 -36.94 10.60 -19.35
CA VAL A 651 -37.13 10.33 -17.91
C VAL A 651 -37.44 8.85 -17.67
#